data_e28145d8b2f3031d1e230db43adc9cd2
#
_entry.id   e28145d8b2f3031d1e230db43adc9cd2
#
_cell.length_a   1.000
_cell.length_b   1.000
_cell.length_c   1.000
_cell.angle_alpha   90.00
_cell.angle_beta   90.00
_cell.angle_gamma   90.00
#
_symmetry.space_group_name_H-M   'P 1'
#
loop_
_entity.id
_entity.type
_entity.pdbx_description
1 polymer ?
#
loop_
_entity_poly.entity_id
_entity_poly.type
_entity_poly.pdbx_seq_one_letter_code
_entity_poly.pdbx_strand_id
1 'polypeptide(L)'
;MSTPVLPARDRAGRIYKPAIGSRLRPLLWVILIGFALLAANGFYLSSVTALTWYLGTTQQTFFYMRMVALHLFLGLVLVIPFLIFGFAHLATSWKRPNKWAIRYGLILLGAGLVTLASGFILVRIGGFEVRDPRIRNLGYWFHVVAPLVAVALYVKHRLAGPRIRWEWTRRLAIPVAGFVAIMGLLHSQDPRSFGVKGPKEGKQYFFPSEAITANGKFIPAKTLMMDQYCLECHKDAYDGWFHSAHRRSSFNNKAYLMSVRETRKVSLERDGSTQASRWCAGCHDPVPFFSGEFDDPNFDDVHNPTGQAGITCTVCHVITTVNNTRGNSAYTIEEPQHYPFAFSANPILKWVNLTLVKAKPEMHKKTFLKPIVKSAEFCSVCHKVGLPFAVNHYKDFVRGQDHYNSYLLSGVSGHGARSFYYPPVAKSNCNECHMDLLASNDFGARDFDGKGVRQIHNHLFPGANTALPTFEGDDAAAQAHAKFLKEQKVRVDVFALREGGVIEGKFMGPLRPEVPTLLPGQKYLLEVVVRTLALGHPLTQGTVDSNEIWVELIARQGDHVLGRSGGIGPDGAVDPYAHFINVYMLDRNGNRIDRRNAQDIFVPLYNKQIPPGAGQVVHFGLEVPDGQTGPINLEARVNYRKFDRKYMDYVFGKGQGPNLPVTEMASDKVELPVAGGSTVGNEPSPIKEPWQRWNDYGIGLLLEGTTKGGQKGELKQAEEVFLKVAELGCADGWVNLARVYQREGRIPDALSALEKAAAHKEPAAPWVINWLTGQINASNTINWKKRSRVSRRS
;
A
#
# COMPACT_ATOMS: atom_id res chain seq x y z
N MET A 1 47.02 52.14 48.81
CA MET A 1 45.88 52.76 49.50
C MET A 1 44.80 53.14 48.44
N SER A 2 43.72 52.40 48.33
CA SER A 2 42.67 52.72 47.42
C SER A 2 41.75 53.78 48.03
N THR A 3 41.72 54.96 47.46
CA THR A 3 40.77 56.07 47.78
C THR A 3 39.33 55.57 47.90
N PRO A 4 38.63 55.81 49.01
CA PRO A 4 37.26 55.37 49.15
C PRO A 4 36.36 56.16 48.19
N VAL A 5 35.76 55.45 47.26
CA VAL A 5 34.75 56.03 46.35
C VAL A 5 33.54 56.44 47.17
N LEU A 6 33.36 57.72 47.41
CA LEU A 6 32.18 58.28 48.06
C LEU A 6 30.88 57.84 47.35
N PRO A 7 29.87 57.37 48.10
CA PRO A 7 28.62 56.91 47.48
C PRO A 7 27.93 58.05 46.70
N ALA A 8 27.55 57.78 45.44
CA ALA A 8 26.87 58.76 44.61
C ALA A 8 25.57 59.24 45.28
N ARG A 9 25.38 60.56 45.40
CA ARG A 9 24.19 61.19 45.96
C ARG A 9 23.23 61.66 44.86
N ASP A 10 21.89 61.64 45.10
CA ASP A 10 20.90 62.18 44.22
C ASP A 10 20.88 63.72 44.34
N ARG A 11 20.08 64.42 43.49
CA ARG A 11 19.98 65.93 43.51
C ARG A 11 19.47 66.47 44.86
N ALA A 12 18.96 65.63 45.73
CA ALA A 12 18.49 65.99 47.10
C ALA A 12 19.51 65.58 48.18
N GLY A 13 20.75 65.22 47.82
CA GLY A 13 21.84 64.93 48.79
C GLY A 13 21.73 63.50 49.38
N ARG A 14 20.74 62.67 49.01
CA ARG A 14 20.57 61.31 49.58
C ARG A 14 21.44 60.30 48.88
N ILE A 15 21.94 59.32 49.63
CA ILE A 15 22.73 58.20 49.06
C ILE A 15 21.93 57.48 47.95
N TYR A 16 22.47 57.51 46.76
CA TYR A 16 21.85 56.81 45.61
C TYR A 16 21.95 55.29 45.82
N LYS A 17 20.82 54.60 46.06
CA LYS A 17 20.74 53.16 46.10
C LYS A 17 20.43 52.66 44.66
N PRO A 18 21.31 51.91 44.01
CA PRO A 18 21.03 51.38 42.68
C PRO A 18 19.76 50.53 42.68
N ALA A 19 18.97 50.55 41.56
CA ALA A 19 17.74 49.80 41.42
C ALA A 19 17.99 48.29 41.40
N ILE A 20 19.19 47.90 40.95
CA ILE A 20 19.65 46.51 40.91
C ILE A 20 20.82 46.41 41.87
N GLY A 21 20.58 45.74 43.00
CA GLY A 21 21.61 45.45 44.02
C GLY A 21 22.67 44.47 43.54
N SER A 22 23.75 44.32 44.27
CA SER A 22 24.86 43.39 43.94
C SER A 22 24.38 41.95 43.76
N ARG A 23 23.45 41.49 44.60
CA ARG A 23 22.85 40.14 44.52
C ARG A 23 21.99 39.88 43.27
N LEU A 24 21.35 40.88 42.71
CA LEU A 24 20.51 40.75 41.52
C LEU A 24 21.28 40.89 40.19
N ARG A 25 22.49 41.41 40.21
CA ARG A 25 23.32 41.59 38.99
C ARG A 25 23.66 40.28 38.26
N PRO A 26 24.15 39.23 38.94
CA PRO A 26 24.43 37.96 38.29
C PRO A 26 23.17 37.40 37.64
N LEU A 27 22.02 37.43 38.36
CA LEU A 27 20.72 36.98 37.85
C LEU A 27 20.26 37.74 36.61
N LEU A 28 20.47 39.09 36.59
CA LEU A 28 20.20 39.88 35.39
C LEU A 28 21.04 39.44 34.19
N TRP A 29 22.33 39.16 34.40
CA TRP A 29 23.20 38.66 33.32
C TRP A 29 22.75 37.31 32.79
N VAL A 30 22.35 36.38 33.66
CA VAL A 30 21.78 35.07 33.24
C VAL A 30 20.55 35.29 32.37
N ILE A 31 19.64 36.19 32.77
CA ILE A 31 18.43 36.51 32.02
C ILE A 31 18.78 37.16 30.69
N LEU A 32 19.66 38.14 30.62
CA LEU A 32 20.02 38.83 29.41
C LEU A 32 20.70 37.91 28.41
N ILE A 33 21.65 37.08 28.87
CA ILE A 33 22.32 36.10 28.01
C ILE A 33 21.32 35.04 27.53
N GLY A 34 20.54 34.47 28.41
CA GLY A 34 19.55 33.45 28.05
C GLY A 34 18.47 33.99 27.10
N PHE A 35 17.99 35.21 27.36
CA PHE A 35 17.03 35.88 26.45
C PHE A 35 17.65 36.18 25.08
N ALA A 36 18.93 36.60 25.03
CA ALA A 36 19.63 36.84 23.76
C ALA A 36 19.77 35.56 22.94
N LEU A 37 20.11 34.42 23.59
CA LEU A 37 20.18 33.11 22.96
C LEU A 37 18.79 32.66 22.48
N LEU A 38 17.74 32.81 23.30
CA LEU A 38 16.36 32.52 22.93
C LEU A 38 15.86 33.40 21.77
N ALA A 39 16.21 34.68 21.77
CA ALA A 39 15.83 35.61 20.69
C ALA A 39 16.53 35.23 19.38
N ALA A 40 17.81 34.90 19.41
CA ALA A 40 18.55 34.43 18.23
C ALA A 40 17.98 33.11 17.70
N ASN A 41 17.72 32.15 18.57
CA ASN A 41 17.09 30.88 18.21
C ASN A 41 15.66 31.10 17.68
N GLY A 42 14.86 31.91 18.37
CA GLY A 42 13.51 32.27 17.95
C GLY A 42 13.47 32.95 16.59
N PHE A 43 14.42 33.85 16.30
CA PHE A 43 14.58 34.44 14.97
C PHE A 43 14.86 33.38 13.90
N TYR A 44 15.79 32.46 14.16
CA TYR A 44 16.06 31.32 13.26
C TYR A 44 14.80 30.46 13.03
N LEU A 45 14.09 30.05 14.09
CA LEU A 45 12.89 29.21 13.98
C LEU A 45 11.78 29.93 13.21
N SER A 46 11.60 31.23 13.44
CA SER A 46 10.62 32.05 12.73
C SER A 46 10.98 32.23 11.27
N SER A 47 12.28 32.39 10.95
CA SER A 47 12.75 32.50 9.55
C SER A 47 12.47 31.22 8.77
N VAL A 48 12.73 30.03 9.37
CA VAL A 48 12.40 28.72 8.75
C VAL A 48 10.89 28.56 8.57
N THR A 49 10.10 29.05 9.53
CA THR A 49 8.62 29.01 9.42
C THR A 49 8.12 29.93 8.31
N ALA A 50 8.65 31.15 8.22
CA ALA A 50 8.32 32.10 7.15
C ALA A 50 8.73 31.56 5.76
N LEU A 51 9.90 30.94 5.67
CA LEU A 51 10.37 30.31 4.43
C LEU A 51 9.48 29.12 4.04
N THR A 52 9.07 28.29 5.00
CA THR A 52 8.11 27.21 4.79
C THR A 52 6.77 27.73 4.24
N TRP A 53 6.28 28.83 4.80
CA TRP A 53 5.05 29.47 4.35
C TRP A 53 5.20 30.08 2.95
N TYR A 54 6.32 30.74 2.67
CA TYR A 54 6.60 31.36 1.36
C TYR A 54 6.74 30.31 0.24
N LEU A 55 7.44 29.20 0.51
CA LEU A 55 7.68 28.13 -0.48
C LEU A 55 6.55 27.10 -0.57
N GLY A 56 5.56 27.13 0.34
CA GLY A 56 4.49 26.13 0.40
C GLY A 56 4.94 24.71 0.80
N THR A 57 6.23 24.50 1.09
CA THR A 57 6.80 23.21 1.47
C THR A 57 7.62 23.34 2.75
N THR A 58 7.51 22.32 3.64
CA THR A 58 8.24 22.37 4.91
C THR A 58 9.77 22.41 4.71
N GLN A 59 10.40 23.39 5.34
CA GLN A 59 11.85 23.56 5.40
C GLN A 59 12.45 23.05 6.73
N GLN A 60 11.66 22.30 7.51
CA GLN A 60 12.11 21.69 8.75
C GLN A 60 13.14 20.60 8.47
N THR A 61 14.29 20.66 9.16
CA THR A 61 15.41 19.72 9.06
C THR A 61 15.70 19.09 10.42
N PHE A 62 16.61 18.11 10.47
CA PHE A 62 17.13 17.56 11.71
C PHE A 62 17.71 18.66 12.62
N PHE A 63 18.46 19.61 12.06
CA PHE A 63 19.03 20.74 12.81
C PHE A 63 17.93 21.64 13.37
N TYR A 64 16.88 21.93 12.57
CA TYR A 64 15.71 22.68 13.05
C TYR A 64 15.07 22.02 14.28
N MET A 65 14.93 20.69 14.30
CA MET A 65 14.36 19.97 15.44
C MET A 65 15.25 20.08 16.70
N ARG A 66 16.58 20.07 16.55
CA ARG A 66 17.50 20.33 17.64
C ARG A 66 17.33 21.76 18.20
N MET A 67 17.12 22.73 17.32
CA MET A 67 16.90 24.11 17.73
C MET A 67 15.54 24.31 18.42
N VAL A 68 14.50 23.58 18.01
CA VAL A 68 13.21 23.54 18.74
C VAL A 68 13.39 22.98 20.14
N ALA A 69 14.12 21.87 20.29
CA ALA A 69 14.42 21.30 21.60
C ALA A 69 15.23 22.26 22.48
N LEU A 70 16.24 22.91 21.92
CA LEU A 70 17.04 23.92 22.61
C LEU A 70 16.20 25.12 23.04
N HIS A 71 15.29 25.61 22.19
CA HIS A 71 14.38 26.70 22.51
C HIS A 71 13.49 26.36 23.72
N LEU A 72 12.91 25.19 23.71
CA LEU A 72 12.08 24.71 24.81
C LEU A 72 12.90 24.59 26.10
N PHE A 73 14.08 23.97 26.03
CA PHE A 73 14.99 23.79 27.18
C PHE A 73 15.39 25.12 27.80
N LEU A 74 15.91 26.06 26.98
CA LEU A 74 16.32 27.38 27.44
C LEU A 74 15.15 28.18 28.00
N GLY A 75 13.97 28.08 27.35
CA GLY A 75 12.75 28.72 27.81
C GLY A 75 12.35 28.26 29.20
N LEU A 76 12.32 26.94 29.43
CA LEU A 76 11.99 26.37 30.75
C LEU A 76 12.99 26.73 31.82
N VAL A 77 14.30 26.69 31.52
CA VAL A 77 15.38 27.06 32.46
C VAL A 77 15.27 28.52 32.88
N LEU A 78 14.84 29.41 31.99
CA LEU A 78 14.73 30.85 32.27
C LEU A 78 13.48 31.25 33.05
N VAL A 79 12.45 30.41 33.16
CA VAL A 79 11.21 30.73 33.88
C VAL A 79 11.49 31.19 35.32
N ILE A 80 12.23 30.37 36.08
CA ILE A 80 12.49 30.65 37.50
C ILE A 80 13.35 31.89 37.67
N PRO A 81 14.52 32.02 37.00
CA PRO A 81 15.34 33.26 37.07
C PRO A 81 14.57 34.53 36.72
N PHE A 82 13.74 34.46 35.64
CA PHE A 82 12.92 35.60 35.21
C PHE A 82 11.89 36.01 36.24
N LEU A 83 11.15 35.08 36.83
CA LEU A 83 10.14 35.37 37.84
C LEU A 83 10.80 35.95 39.11
N ILE A 84 11.87 35.33 39.61
CA ILE A 84 12.61 35.83 40.81
C ILE A 84 13.12 37.25 40.56
N PHE A 85 13.81 37.50 39.44
CA PHE A 85 14.32 38.82 39.10
C PHE A 85 13.20 39.83 38.95
N GLY A 86 12.16 39.51 38.15
CA GLY A 86 11.05 40.40 37.85
C GLY A 86 10.34 40.91 39.08
N PHE A 87 10.00 40.01 39.98
CA PHE A 87 9.30 40.38 41.21
C PHE A 87 10.26 41.05 42.25
N ALA A 88 11.49 40.57 42.40
CA ALA A 88 12.45 41.21 43.31
C ALA A 88 12.84 42.61 42.83
N HIS A 89 13.02 42.80 41.51
CA HIS A 89 13.28 44.13 40.95
C HIS A 89 12.08 45.06 41.04
N LEU A 90 10.86 44.57 40.85
CA LEU A 90 9.67 45.32 41.05
C LEU A 90 9.53 45.80 42.50
N ALA A 91 9.69 44.89 43.47
CA ALA A 91 9.59 45.21 44.89
C ALA A 91 10.60 46.33 45.32
N THR A 92 11.83 46.30 44.73
CA THR A 92 12.87 47.31 45.04
C THR A 92 12.70 48.63 44.29
N SER A 93 11.94 48.67 43.19
CA SER A 93 11.79 49.83 42.30
C SER A 93 10.40 50.48 42.43
N TRP A 94 9.39 49.87 43.00
CA TRP A 94 8.00 50.34 43.06
C TRP A 94 7.82 51.77 43.66
N LYS A 95 8.56 52.11 44.71
CA LYS A 95 8.45 53.41 45.39
C LYS A 95 9.44 54.46 44.89
N ARG A 96 10.04 54.25 43.71
CA ARG A 96 11.03 55.20 43.17
C ARG A 96 10.39 56.38 42.46
N PRO A 97 11.05 57.55 42.39
CA PRO A 97 10.45 58.77 41.82
C PRO A 97 10.28 58.69 40.29
N ASN A 98 11.04 57.89 39.56
CA ASN A 98 10.96 57.82 38.12
C ASN A 98 9.75 56.95 37.67
N LYS A 99 8.59 57.59 37.57
CA LYS A 99 7.32 56.92 37.24
C LYS A 99 7.33 56.32 35.83
N TRP A 100 7.99 56.97 34.88
CA TRP A 100 8.08 56.46 33.50
C TRP A 100 8.86 55.13 33.40
N ALA A 101 10.03 55.07 34.08
CA ALA A 101 10.78 53.84 34.14
C ALA A 101 9.95 52.70 34.79
N ILE A 102 9.20 52.98 35.86
CA ILE A 102 8.31 52.01 36.51
C ILE A 102 7.20 51.54 35.56
N ARG A 103 6.51 52.48 34.86
CA ARG A 103 5.45 52.11 33.91
C ARG A 103 5.97 51.17 32.78
N TYR A 104 7.06 51.55 32.12
CA TYR A 104 7.69 50.72 31.11
C TYR A 104 8.16 49.38 31.68
N GLY A 105 8.69 49.36 32.91
CA GLY A 105 9.08 48.12 33.58
C GLY A 105 7.92 47.18 33.88
N LEU A 106 6.77 47.73 34.30
CA LEU A 106 5.53 46.95 34.54
C LEU A 106 5.00 46.34 33.25
N ILE A 107 4.90 47.14 32.19
CA ILE A 107 4.42 46.65 30.89
C ILE A 107 5.40 45.60 30.34
N LEU A 108 6.73 45.78 30.51
CA LEU A 108 7.75 44.83 30.15
C LEU A 108 7.61 43.50 30.90
N LEU A 109 7.38 43.56 32.20
CA LEU A 109 7.12 42.37 33.01
C LEU A 109 5.84 41.63 32.53
N GLY A 110 4.77 42.42 32.26
CA GLY A 110 3.53 41.90 31.67
C GLY A 110 3.76 41.20 30.31
N ALA A 111 4.53 41.81 29.40
CA ALA A 111 4.90 41.22 28.14
C ALA A 111 5.70 39.90 28.31
N GLY A 112 6.63 39.89 29.28
CA GLY A 112 7.37 38.69 29.65
C GLY A 112 6.46 37.55 30.17
N LEU A 113 5.50 37.90 31.05
CA LEU A 113 4.52 36.92 31.55
C LEU A 113 3.61 36.35 30.42
N VAL A 114 3.19 37.23 29.47
CA VAL A 114 2.44 36.78 28.29
C VAL A 114 3.28 35.83 27.44
N THR A 115 4.57 36.15 27.26
CA THR A 115 5.50 35.27 26.54
C THR A 115 5.60 33.87 27.21
N LEU A 116 5.72 33.83 28.51
CA LEU A 116 5.77 32.56 29.26
C LEU A 116 4.45 31.80 29.15
N ALA A 117 3.31 32.46 29.41
CA ALA A 117 1.99 31.83 29.35
C ALA A 117 1.69 31.28 27.96
N SER A 118 1.95 32.07 26.90
CA SER A 118 1.77 31.61 25.52
C SER A 118 2.73 30.46 25.17
N GLY A 119 3.97 30.48 25.68
CA GLY A 119 4.92 29.36 25.56
C GLY A 119 4.37 28.06 26.17
N PHE A 120 3.81 28.12 27.39
CA PHE A 120 3.18 26.96 28.04
C PHE A 120 1.98 26.41 27.23
N ILE A 121 1.16 27.28 26.62
CA ILE A 121 0.05 26.86 25.74
C ILE A 121 0.58 26.04 24.52
N LEU A 122 1.76 26.37 24.04
CA LEU A 122 2.36 25.70 22.87
C LEU A 122 3.09 24.40 23.21
N VAL A 123 3.47 24.18 24.47
CA VAL A 123 4.14 22.96 24.93
C VAL A 123 3.22 21.75 24.77
N ARG A 124 3.81 20.64 24.32
CA ARG A 124 3.16 19.32 24.23
C ARG A 124 3.93 18.33 25.09
N ILE A 125 3.74 18.41 26.39
CA ILE A 125 4.33 17.49 27.35
C ILE A 125 3.22 16.57 27.86
N GLY A 126 3.44 15.27 27.88
CA GLY A 126 2.46 14.23 28.19
C GLY A 126 1.55 14.58 29.37
N GLY A 127 0.26 14.55 29.15
CA GLY A 127 -0.79 14.95 30.12
C GLY A 127 -1.07 16.46 30.19
N PHE A 128 -0.15 17.32 29.73
CA PHE A 128 -0.32 18.78 29.67
C PHE A 128 -0.31 19.26 28.23
N GLU A 129 -1.48 19.20 27.59
CA GLU A 129 -1.60 19.50 26.17
C GLU A 129 -2.89 20.26 25.87
N VAL A 130 -2.76 21.49 25.35
CA VAL A 130 -3.89 22.20 24.78
C VAL A 130 -4.12 21.71 23.36
N ARG A 131 -5.23 21.00 23.12
CA ARG A 131 -5.54 20.37 21.84
C ARG A 131 -6.27 21.28 20.86
N ASP A 132 -7.02 22.27 21.36
CA ASP A 132 -7.81 23.17 20.52
C ASP A 132 -6.93 23.96 19.55
N PRO A 133 -7.12 23.84 18.22
CA PRO A 133 -6.33 24.53 17.21
C PRO A 133 -6.43 26.07 17.29
N ARG A 134 -7.59 26.62 17.71
CA ARG A 134 -7.80 28.05 17.78
C ARG A 134 -7.02 28.67 18.95
N ILE A 135 -7.07 28.02 20.12
CA ILE A 135 -6.30 28.45 21.29
C ILE A 135 -4.79 28.35 21.00
N ARG A 136 -4.34 27.29 20.34
CA ARG A 136 -2.94 27.13 19.97
C ARG A 136 -2.49 28.19 18.96
N ASN A 137 -3.29 28.50 17.96
CA ASN A 137 -2.98 29.54 16.99
C ASN A 137 -2.88 30.92 17.66
N LEU A 138 -3.80 31.25 18.55
CA LEU A 138 -3.75 32.46 19.35
C LEU A 138 -2.49 32.49 20.22
N GLY A 139 -2.19 31.39 20.93
CA GLY A 139 -0.96 31.23 21.72
C GLY A 139 0.30 31.41 20.90
N TYR A 140 0.34 30.92 19.67
CA TYR A 140 1.46 31.08 18.74
C TYR A 140 1.71 32.56 18.39
N TRP A 141 0.69 33.30 18.03
CA TRP A 141 0.84 34.71 17.69
C TRP A 141 1.24 35.54 18.91
N PHE A 142 0.67 35.28 20.09
CA PHE A 142 1.14 35.96 21.31
C PHE A 142 2.61 35.61 21.60
N HIS A 143 3.03 34.37 21.41
CA HIS A 143 4.41 33.94 21.65
C HIS A 143 5.41 34.57 20.67
N VAL A 144 5.00 34.86 19.45
CA VAL A 144 5.85 35.53 18.45
C VAL A 144 5.90 37.05 18.68
N VAL A 145 4.76 37.65 18.98
CA VAL A 145 4.64 39.13 19.06
C VAL A 145 5.14 39.69 20.42
N ALA A 146 4.80 38.99 21.53
CA ALA A 146 5.13 39.49 22.87
C ALA A 146 6.64 39.67 23.13
N PRO A 147 7.57 38.82 22.68
CA PRO A 147 9.02 39.05 22.78
C PRO A 147 9.48 40.31 22.01
N LEU A 148 8.92 40.58 20.83
CA LEU A 148 9.26 41.80 20.05
C LEU A 148 8.82 43.06 20.79
N VAL A 149 7.61 43.04 21.36
CA VAL A 149 7.10 44.12 22.23
C VAL A 149 7.97 44.26 23.47
N ALA A 150 8.39 43.14 24.10
CA ALA A 150 9.29 43.15 25.25
C ALA A 150 10.64 43.79 24.94
N VAL A 151 11.25 43.51 23.78
CA VAL A 151 12.48 44.19 23.34
C VAL A 151 12.29 45.68 23.20
N ALA A 152 11.23 46.15 22.53
CA ALA A 152 10.93 47.55 22.39
C ALA A 152 10.70 48.25 23.75
N LEU A 153 9.96 47.60 24.63
CA LEU A 153 9.71 48.07 26.00
C LEU A 153 10.99 48.12 26.85
N TYR A 154 11.86 47.12 26.69
CA TYR A 154 13.17 47.09 27.38
C TYR A 154 14.01 48.27 26.93
N VAL A 155 14.07 48.58 25.66
CA VAL A 155 14.78 49.80 25.17
C VAL A 155 14.18 51.06 25.79
N LYS A 156 12.86 51.24 25.78
CA LYS A 156 12.19 52.39 26.40
C LYS A 156 12.42 52.46 27.92
N HIS A 157 12.36 51.32 28.60
CA HIS A 157 12.67 51.23 30.02
C HIS A 157 14.14 51.68 30.33
N ARG A 158 15.08 51.25 29.48
CA ARG A 158 16.48 51.65 29.59
C ARG A 158 16.73 53.13 29.29
N LEU A 159 16.04 53.69 28.27
CA LEU A 159 16.13 55.11 27.92
C LEU A 159 15.50 56.00 28.99
N ALA A 160 14.49 55.57 29.70
CA ALA A 160 13.91 56.29 30.84
C ALA A 160 14.78 56.23 32.10
N GLY A 161 15.81 55.35 32.13
CA GLY A 161 16.75 55.13 33.24
C GLY A 161 18.12 55.78 33.04
N PRO A 162 19.18 55.22 33.65
CA PRO A 162 20.57 55.66 33.45
C PRO A 162 21.04 55.49 31.99
N ARG A 163 22.06 56.28 31.58
CA ARG A 163 22.63 56.21 30.23
C ARG A 163 22.97 54.76 29.79
N ILE A 164 22.60 54.40 28.58
CA ILE A 164 22.90 53.07 27.98
C ILE A 164 24.39 53.02 27.63
N ARG A 165 25.07 51.98 28.05
CA ARG A 165 26.46 51.71 27.63
C ARG A 165 26.48 50.90 26.37
N TRP A 166 26.48 51.54 25.20
CA TRP A 166 26.41 50.91 23.87
C TRP A 166 27.54 49.91 23.59
N GLU A 167 28.68 50.04 24.25
CA GLU A 167 29.76 49.04 24.13
C GLU A 167 29.35 47.63 24.53
N TRP A 168 28.56 47.50 25.58
CA TRP A 168 28.05 46.19 26.00
C TRP A 168 27.02 45.63 25.04
N THR A 169 26.22 46.50 24.41
CA THR A 169 25.24 46.13 23.37
C THR A 169 25.99 45.57 22.15
N ARG A 170 27.08 46.24 21.71
CA ARG A 170 27.89 45.74 20.59
C ARG A 170 28.59 44.41 20.94
N ARG A 171 29.16 44.30 22.14
CA ARG A 171 29.84 43.04 22.61
C ARG A 171 28.86 41.86 22.64
N LEU A 172 27.57 42.09 22.88
CA LEU A 172 26.55 41.04 22.85
C LEU A 172 25.98 40.78 21.44
N ALA A 173 25.83 41.80 20.63
CA ALA A 173 25.24 41.67 19.28
C ALA A 173 26.13 40.87 18.33
N ILE A 174 27.47 41.02 18.38
CA ILE A 174 28.39 40.25 17.52
C ILE A 174 28.29 38.73 17.71
N PRO A 175 28.40 38.20 18.96
CA PRO A 175 28.20 36.77 19.20
C PRO A 175 26.81 36.26 18.78
N VAL A 176 25.77 37.07 19.00
CA VAL A 176 24.39 36.69 18.60
C VAL A 176 24.27 36.59 17.07
N ALA A 177 24.81 37.59 16.34
CA ALA A 177 24.85 37.55 14.87
C ALA A 177 25.68 36.35 14.36
N GLY A 178 26.82 36.08 14.97
CA GLY A 178 27.63 34.90 14.67
C GLY A 178 26.87 33.57 14.92
N PHE A 179 26.17 33.51 16.03
CA PHE A 179 25.33 32.33 16.35
C PHE A 179 24.20 32.12 15.32
N VAL A 180 23.52 33.19 14.88
CA VAL A 180 22.50 33.11 13.82
C VAL A 180 23.11 32.64 12.50
N ALA A 181 24.27 33.16 12.13
CA ALA A 181 24.99 32.75 10.92
C ALA A 181 25.39 31.27 10.96
N ILE A 182 25.92 30.81 12.10
CA ILE A 182 26.26 29.39 12.32
C ILE A 182 25.01 28.50 12.22
N MET A 183 23.88 28.92 12.81
CA MET A 183 22.62 28.18 12.70
C MET A 183 22.17 28.08 11.23
N GLY A 184 22.32 29.16 10.43
CA GLY A 184 22.02 29.14 9.00
C GLY A 184 22.90 28.13 8.22
N LEU A 185 24.19 28.10 8.51
CA LEU A 185 25.12 27.15 7.90
C LEU A 185 24.79 25.69 8.29
N LEU A 186 24.53 25.45 9.57
CA LEU A 186 24.19 24.10 10.05
C LEU A 186 22.80 23.61 9.55
N HIS A 187 21.89 24.55 9.27
CA HIS A 187 20.60 24.23 8.67
C HIS A 187 20.72 23.59 7.30
N SER A 188 21.70 24.00 6.50
CA SER A 188 21.95 23.45 5.16
C SER A 188 22.63 22.09 5.18
N GLN A 189 23.16 21.65 6.34
CA GLN A 189 23.85 20.36 6.45
C GLN A 189 22.85 19.22 6.62
N ASP A 190 22.99 18.19 5.78
CA ASP A 190 22.27 16.95 5.92
C ASP A 190 23.16 15.91 6.62
N PRO A 191 22.85 15.48 7.86
CA PRO A 191 23.67 14.51 8.59
C PRO A 191 23.75 13.16 7.89
N ARG A 192 22.83 12.82 7.01
CA ARG A 192 22.83 11.59 6.22
C ARG A 192 23.98 11.57 5.20
N SER A 193 24.47 12.73 4.78
CA SER A 193 25.61 12.83 3.85
C SER A 193 26.91 12.31 4.44
N PHE A 194 27.05 12.30 5.77
CA PHE A 194 28.21 11.81 6.52
C PHE A 194 28.06 10.37 6.99
N GLY A 195 26.97 9.70 6.63
CA GLY A 195 26.59 8.36 7.06
C GLY A 195 27.32 7.24 6.31
N VAL A 196 26.56 6.18 5.99
CA VAL A 196 27.08 4.94 5.41
C VAL A 196 27.73 5.17 4.04
N LYS A 197 28.84 4.47 3.79
CA LYS A 197 29.47 4.40 2.47
C LYS A 197 28.62 3.57 1.54
N GLY A 198 28.60 3.90 0.28
CA GLY A 198 27.89 3.13 -0.74
C GLY A 198 28.80 2.09 -1.41
N PRO A 199 28.20 1.23 -2.23
CA PRO A 199 28.95 0.39 -3.13
C PRO A 199 29.70 1.26 -4.15
N LYS A 200 30.82 0.75 -4.68
CA LYS A 200 31.64 1.47 -5.68
C LYS A 200 30.86 1.77 -6.95
N GLU A 201 29.97 0.88 -7.31
CA GLU A 201 29.10 0.92 -8.49
C GLU A 201 27.94 1.94 -8.35
N GLY A 202 27.74 2.51 -7.18
CA GLY A 202 26.65 3.42 -6.89
C GLY A 202 25.27 2.79 -7.17
N LYS A 203 24.42 3.46 -7.94
CA LYS A 203 23.08 2.96 -8.25
C LYS A 203 23.06 1.67 -9.08
N GLN A 204 24.08 1.37 -9.85
CA GLN A 204 24.18 0.16 -10.67
C GLN A 204 24.37 -1.11 -9.84
N TYR A 205 24.87 -0.97 -8.60
CA TYR A 205 24.97 -2.08 -7.68
C TYR A 205 23.67 -2.87 -7.55
N PHE A 206 22.53 -2.22 -7.56
CA PHE A 206 21.23 -2.83 -7.27
C PHE A 206 20.68 -3.70 -8.44
N PHE A 207 21.28 -3.63 -9.63
CA PHE A 207 20.87 -4.46 -10.76
C PHE A 207 21.03 -5.97 -10.44
N PRO A 208 20.11 -6.88 -10.87
CA PRO A 208 19.00 -6.71 -11.81
C PRO A 208 17.67 -6.26 -11.20
N SER A 209 17.61 -5.90 -9.93
CA SER A 209 16.47 -5.14 -9.39
C SER A 209 16.45 -3.74 -10.01
N GLU A 210 15.28 -3.17 -10.26
CA GLU A 210 15.16 -1.77 -10.69
C GLU A 210 15.04 -0.79 -9.49
N ALA A 211 15.06 -1.32 -8.25
CA ALA A 211 15.10 -0.52 -7.03
C ALA A 211 16.49 0.12 -6.84
N ILE A 212 16.51 1.40 -6.49
CA ILE A 212 17.74 2.15 -6.23
C ILE A 212 17.60 3.05 -5.00
N THR A 213 18.70 3.35 -4.35
CA THR A 213 18.75 4.42 -3.35
C THR A 213 18.95 5.78 -4.03
N ALA A 214 18.41 6.85 -3.45
CA ALA A 214 18.44 8.19 -4.05
C ALA A 214 19.86 8.68 -4.35
N ASN A 215 20.81 8.38 -3.46
CA ASN A 215 22.20 8.81 -3.53
C ASN A 215 23.20 7.72 -3.97
N GLY A 216 22.75 6.50 -4.30
CA GLY A 216 23.61 5.36 -4.65
C GLY A 216 24.39 4.78 -3.46
N LYS A 217 24.07 5.15 -2.23
CA LYS A 217 24.69 4.61 -1.00
C LYS A 217 23.77 3.60 -0.33
N PHE A 218 24.31 2.77 0.56
CA PHE A 218 23.50 1.94 1.44
C PHE A 218 22.73 2.77 2.47
N ILE A 219 21.69 2.19 3.01
CA ILE A 219 20.88 2.76 4.09
C ILE A 219 21.10 1.91 5.34
N PRO A 220 21.43 2.48 6.51
CA PRO A 220 21.62 1.70 7.72
C PRO A 220 20.39 0.82 8.04
N ALA A 221 20.60 -0.48 8.28
CA ALA A 221 19.50 -1.40 8.60
C ALA A 221 18.61 -0.90 9.75
N LYS A 222 19.23 -0.33 10.81
CA LYS A 222 18.46 0.25 11.93
C LYS A 222 17.46 1.33 11.53
N THR A 223 17.69 2.06 10.43
CA THR A 223 16.78 3.09 9.94
C THR A 223 15.68 2.53 9.07
N LEU A 224 15.87 1.32 8.53
CA LEU A 224 14.86 0.58 7.78
C LEU A 224 13.98 -0.30 8.68
N MET A 225 14.41 -0.58 9.91
CA MET A 225 13.75 -1.47 10.87
C MET A 225 13.13 -0.69 12.03
N MET A 226 12.34 0.36 11.75
CA MET A 226 11.79 1.23 12.79
C MET A 226 10.36 0.88 13.21
N ASP A 227 9.91 -0.35 12.99
CA ASP A 227 8.52 -0.75 13.23
C ASP A 227 8.08 -0.54 14.68
N GLN A 228 8.95 -0.87 15.64
CA GLN A 228 8.68 -0.64 17.07
C GLN A 228 8.59 0.86 17.43
N TYR A 229 9.33 1.69 16.72
CA TYR A 229 9.22 3.14 16.86
C TYR A 229 7.86 3.65 16.32
N CYS A 230 7.39 3.10 15.20
CA CYS A 230 6.09 3.43 14.62
C CYS A 230 4.93 3.00 15.54
N LEU A 231 5.05 1.82 16.18
CA LEU A 231 4.06 1.27 17.12
C LEU A 231 3.73 2.23 18.27
N GLU A 232 4.67 3.05 18.73
CA GLU A 232 4.47 4.01 19.84
C GLU A 232 3.31 4.99 19.57
N CYS A 233 2.94 5.22 18.31
CA CYS A 233 1.90 6.16 17.91
C CYS A 233 0.87 5.56 16.93
N HIS A 234 1.23 4.53 16.16
CA HIS A 234 0.44 3.96 15.07
C HIS A 234 0.09 2.49 15.34
N LYS A 235 -0.57 2.25 16.50
CA LYS A 235 -0.87 0.89 16.95
C LYS A 235 -1.79 0.15 15.97
N ASP A 236 -2.86 0.77 15.51
CA ASP A 236 -3.84 0.09 14.66
C ASP A 236 -3.26 -0.25 13.27
N ALA A 237 -2.41 0.65 12.71
CA ALA A 237 -1.68 0.36 11.48
C ALA A 237 -0.63 -0.75 11.68
N TYR A 238 0.09 -0.71 12.81
CA TYR A 238 1.08 -1.72 13.15
C TYR A 238 0.45 -3.10 13.33
N ASP A 239 -0.65 -3.19 14.07
CA ASP A 239 -1.36 -4.46 14.32
C ASP A 239 -1.80 -5.10 12.98
N GLY A 240 -2.40 -4.31 12.06
CA GLY A 240 -2.74 -4.81 10.74
C GLY A 240 -1.50 -5.31 9.95
N TRP A 241 -0.44 -4.51 9.91
CA TRP A 241 0.81 -4.86 9.22
C TRP A 241 1.49 -6.10 9.83
N PHE A 242 1.50 -6.23 11.15
CA PHE A 242 2.16 -7.33 11.85
C PHE A 242 1.60 -8.71 11.43
N HIS A 243 0.30 -8.76 11.13
CA HIS A 243 -0.40 -9.96 10.65
C HIS A 243 -0.40 -10.09 9.12
N SER A 244 0.19 -9.15 8.39
CA SER A 244 0.15 -9.12 6.93
C SER A 244 1.22 -9.99 6.27
N ALA A 245 0.98 -10.31 4.98
CA ALA A 245 1.96 -10.95 4.14
C ALA A 245 3.21 -10.08 3.90
N HIS A 246 3.11 -8.76 3.99
CA HIS A 246 4.24 -7.86 3.83
C HIS A 246 5.26 -8.01 4.97
N ARG A 247 4.79 -8.18 6.20
CA ARG A 247 5.66 -8.49 7.34
C ARG A 247 6.40 -9.83 7.15
N ARG A 248 5.78 -10.77 6.44
CA ARG A 248 6.28 -12.12 6.19
C ARG A 248 6.75 -12.30 4.75
N SER A 249 7.42 -11.30 4.18
CA SER A 249 7.82 -11.33 2.77
C SER A 249 9.24 -11.86 2.55
N SER A 250 10.11 -11.78 3.55
CA SER A 250 11.55 -12.05 3.48
C SER A 250 11.89 -13.51 3.86
N PHE A 251 13.11 -13.76 4.29
CA PHE A 251 13.56 -15.09 4.74
C PHE A 251 12.77 -15.64 5.93
N ASN A 252 11.98 -14.83 6.61
CA ASN A 252 10.99 -15.25 7.59
C ASN A 252 9.78 -16.01 6.99
N ASN A 253 9.67 -16.08 5.67
CA ASN A 253 8.69 -16.88 4.95
C ASN A 253 9.37 -18.14 4.44
N LYS A 254 9.10 -19.29 5.09
CA LYS A 254 9.75 -20.55 4.78
C LYS A 254 9.59 -20.98 3.31
N ALA A 255 8.43 -20.73 2.71
CA ALA A 255 8.18 -21.03 1.31
C ALA A 255 9.06 -20.15 0.39
N TYR A 256 9.16 -18.85 0.66
CA TYR A 256 10.04 -17.95 -0.08
C TYR A 256 11.51 -18.31 0.16
N LEU A 257 11.91 -18.56 1.39
CA LEU A 257 13.28 -18.91 1.78
C LEU A 257 13.83 -20.07 0.94
N MET A 258 13.03 -21.13 0.79
CA MET A 258 13.47 -22.31 0.00
C MET A 258 13.68 -21.94 -1.47
N SER A 259 12.78 -21.16 -2.07
CA SER A 259 12.90 -20.74 -3.48
C SER A 259 14.07 -19.77 -3.72
N VAL A 260 14.28 -18.81 -2.82
CA VAL A 260 15.39 -17.84 -2.98
C VAL A 260 16.76 -18.48 -2.71
N ARG A 261 16.84 -19.44 -1.78
CA ARG A 261 18.07 -20.25 -1.57
C ARG A 261 18.46 -21.01 -2.83
N GLU A 262 17.50 -21.64 -3.50
CA GLU A 262 17.74 -22.34 -4.76
C GLU A 262 18.24 -21.36 -5.85
N THR A 263 17.56 -20.22 -6.01
CA THR A 263 18.00 -19.18 -6.97
C THR A 263 19.39 -18.66 -6.65
N ARG A 264 19.71 -18.39 -5.38
CA ARG A 264 21.05 -17.94 -4.94
C ARG A 264 22.12 -18.99 -5.22
N LYS A 265 21.83 -20.27 -4.94
CA LYS A 265 22.72 -21.40 -5.21
C LYS A 265 23.02 -21.52 -6.73
N VAL A 266 21.96 -21.57 -7.55
CA VAL A 266 22.11 -21.66 -9.01
C VAL A 266 22.85 -20.45 -9.57
N SER A 267 22.60 -19.24 -9.09
CA SER A 267 23.33 -18.04 -9.49
C SER A 267 24.81 -18.12 -9.10
N LEU A 268 25.11 -18.57 -7.90
CA LEU A 268 26.51 -18.71 -7.44
C LEU A 268 27.27 -19.77 -8.26
N GLU A 269 26.66 -20.92 -8.53
CA GLU A 269 27.25 -21.99 -9.32
C GLU A 269 27.45 -21.59 -10.79
N ARG A 270 26.48 -20.85 -11.38
CA ARG A 270 26.47 -20.49 -12.78
C ARG A 270 27.30 -19.23 -13.07
N ASP A 271 27.17 -18.18 -12.23
CA ASP A 271 27.65 -16.82 -12.49
C ASP A 271 28.81 -16.43 -11.55
N GLY A 272 29.14 -17.29 -10.57
CA GLY A 272 30.16 -17.00 -9.55
C GLY A 272 29.73 -15.95 -8.50
N SER A 273 28.45 -15.55 -8.50
CA SER A 273 27.90 -14.56 -7.57
C SER A 273 26.42 -14.79 -7.31
N THR A 274 25.90 -14.22 -6.21
CA THR A 274 24.46 -14.25 -5.90
C THR A 274 23.68 -13.09 -6.54
N GLN A 275 24.32 -12.28 -7.38
CA GLN A 275 23.80 -11.03 -7.92
C GLN A 275 22.43 -11.17 -8.61
N ALA A 276 22.19 -12.25 -9.35
CA ALA A 276 20.90 -12.47 -10.01
C ALA A 276 19.73 -12.47 -9.02
N SER A 277 19.93 -12.94 -7.80
CA SER A 277 18.89 -12.97 -6.75
C SER A 277 18.50 -11.59 -6.20
N ARG A 278 19.25 -10.52 -6.49
CA ARG A 278 18.87 -9.12 -6.16
C ARG A 278 17.52 -8.74 -6.77
N TRP A 279 17.14 -9.40 -7.87
CA TRP A 279 15.82 -9.23 -8.45
C TRP A 279 14.69 -9.58 -7.48
N CYS A 280 14.86 -10.60 -6.65
CA CYS A 280 13.91 -10.97 -5.59
C CYS A 280 13.94 -9.93 -4.44
N ALA A 281 15.16 -9.49 -4.07
CA ALA A 281 15.40 -8.70 -2.86
C ALA A 281 14.72 -7.33 -2.87
N GLY A 282 14.61 -6.69 -4.02
CA GLY A 282 13.96 -5.38 -4.12
C GLY A 282 12.49 -5.37 -3.68
N CYS A 283 11.80 -6.54 -3.74
CA CYS A 283 10.41 -6.69 -3.29
C CYS A 283 10.29 -7.47 -1.97
N HIS A 284 11.20 -8.42 -1.70
CA HIS A 284 11.04 -9.36 -0.60
C HIS A 284 11.97 -9.08 0.58
N ASP A 285 13.22 -8.69 0.31
CA ASP A 285 14.28 -8.51 1.31
C ASP A 285 14.87 -7.09 1.29
N PRO A 286 14.04 -6.03 1.30
CA PRO A 286 14.56 -4.67 1.11
C PRO A 286 15.50 -4.23 2.23
N VAL A 287 15.38 -4.76 3.45
CA VAL A 287 16.27 -4.39 4.55
C VAL A 287 17.69 -4.87 4.31
N PRO A 288 18.00 -6.18 4.17
CA PRO A 288 19.37 -6.62 3.88
C PRO A 288 19.86 -6.14 2.51
N PHE A 289 18.97 -5.93 1.55
CA PHE A 289 19.32 -5.44 0.21
C PHE A 289 19.86 -4.01 0.24
N PHE A 290 19.13 -3.09 0.87
CA PHE A 290 19.56 -1.69 0.94
C PHE A 290 20.61 -1.42 2.03
N SER A 291 20.79 -2.32 3.00
CA SER A 291 21.90 -2.22 3.95
C SER A 291 23.20 -2.81 3.40
N GLY A 292 23.14 -3.56 2.28
CA GLY A 292 24.31 -4.15 1.62
C GLY A 292 24.72 -5.53 2.16
N GLU A 293 23.88 -6.16 2.95
CA GLU A 293 24.15 -7.48 3.54
C GLU A 293 23.68 -8.65 2.64
N PHE A 294 22.73 -8.38 1.74
CA PHE A 294 22.05 -9.43 0.94
C PHE A 294 22.98 -10.25 0.06
N ASP A 295 24.05 -9.68 -0.46
CA ASP A 295 24.93 -10.34 -1.44
C ASP A 295 25.94 -11.30 -0.84
N ASP A 296 26.14 -11.28 0.47
CA ASP A 296 27.05 -12.22 1.11
C ASP A 296 26.57 -13.66 0.87
N PRO A 297 27.36 -14.51 0.19
CA PRO A 297 27.00 -15.92 -0.03
C PRO A 297 26.74 -16.69 1.28
N ASN A 298 27.37 -16.26 2.36
CA ASN A 298 27.25 -16.84 3.70
C ASN A 298 26.28 -16.09 4.61
N PHE A 299 25.44 -15.23 4.06
CA PHE A 299 24.43 -14.52 4.83
C PHE A 299 23.57 -15.48 5.66
N ASP A 300 23.51 -15.27 6.97
CA ASP A 300 22.64 -16.06 7.85
C ASP A 300 21.18 -15.64 7.67
N ASP A 301 20.51 -16.32 6.76
CA ASP A 301 19.14 -16.06 6.38
C ASP A 301 18.09 -16.56 7.39
N VAL A 302 18.52 -17.22 8.46
CA VAL A 302 17.65 -17.71 9.54
C VAL A 302 17.72 -16.83 10.79
N HIS A 303 18.90 -16.41 11.21
CA HIS A 303 19.10 -15.73 12.49
C HIS A 303 19.43 -14.24 12.34
N ASN A 304 19.86 -13.79 11.15
CA ASN A 304 20.14 -12.36 10.95
C ASN A 304 18.82 -11.55 11.01
N PRO A 305 18.73 -10.55 11.92
CA PRO A 305 17.49 -9.75 12.06
C PRO A 305 17.04 -9.05 10.78
N THR A 306 17.99 -8.66 9.91
CA THR A 306 17.65 -7.98 8.64
C THR A 306 16.94 -8.91 7.67
N GLY A 307 17.35 -10.20 7.64
CA GLY A 307 16.69 -11.26 6.87
C GLY A 307 15.31 -11.64 7.39
N GLN A 308 15.02 -11.33 8.64
CA GLN A 308 13.74 -11.62 9.29
C GLN A 308 12.79 -10.41 9.32
N ALA A 309 13.16 -9.28 8.71
CA ALA A 309 12.41 -8.03 8.82
C ALA A 309 11.15 -7.96 7.93
N GLY A 310 11.17 -8.59 6.77
CA GLY A 310 10.11 -8.42 5.76
C GLY A 310 10.11 -7.01 5.15
N ILE A 311 8.97 -6.60 4.60
CA ILE A 311 8.73 -5.21 4.17
C ILE A 311 8.26 -4.43 5.40
N THR A 312 9.14 -3.62 5.96
CA THR A 312 8.88 -2.83 7.18
C THR A 312 8.02 -1.61 6.89
N CYS A 313 7.44 -1.02 7.96
CA CYS A 313 6.74 0.26 7.85
C CYS A 313 7.63 1.31 7.18
N THR A 314 8.90 1.39 7.61
CA THR A 314 9.85 2.36 7.09
C THR A 314 10.13 2.13 5.62
N VAL A 315 10.41 0.90 5.20
CA VAL A 315 10.69 0.60 3.77
C VAL A 315 9.59 1.11 2.86
N CYS A 316 8.32 0.79 3.15
CA CYS A 316 7.19 1.30 2.36
C CYS A 316 7.13 2.82 2.35
N HIS A 317 7.19 3.44 3.53
CA HIS A 317 6.92 4.86 3.68
C HIS A 317 8.07 5.79 3.30
N VAL A 318 9.29 5.26 3.04
CA VAL A 318 10.42 6.07 2.56
C VAL A 318 10.72 5.93 1.07
N ILE A 319 9.92 5.17 0.33
CA ILE A 319 9.91 5.22 -1.14
C ILE A 319 9.53 6.63 -1.56
N THR A 320 10.37 7.27 -2.40
CA THR A 320 10.19 8.66 -2.83
C THR A 320 9.61 8.79 -4.23
N THR A 321 9.91 7.82 -5.08
CA THR A 321 9.54 7.88 -6.50
C THR A 321 9.30 6.49 -7.04
N VAL A 322 8.27 6.35 -7.84
CA VAL A 322 8.09 5.24 -8.79
C VAL A 322 8.80 5.65 -10.08
N ASN A 323 9.89 4.97 -10.42
CA ASN A 323 10.76 5.36 -11.53
C ASN A 323 10.10 5.09 -12.90
N ASN A 324 9.34 4.00 -12.97
CA ASN A 324 8.55 3.62 -14.14
C ASN A 324 7.51 2.55 -13.75
N THR A 325 6.62 2.21 -14.68
CA THR A 325 5.55 1.21 -14.46
C THR A 325 5.90 -0.18 -15.01
N ARG A 326 7.18 -0.50 -15.20
CA ARG A 326 7.63 -1.84 -15.64
C ARG A 326 7.50 -2.89 -14.53
N GLY A 327 7.48 -2.46 -13.28
CA GLY A 327 7.55 -3.34 -12.11
C GLY A 327 9.01 -3.63 -11.73
N ASN A 328 9.32 -4.86 -11.28
CA ASN A 328 10.65 -5.30 -10.89
C ASN A 328 11.32 -4.38 -9.86
N SER A 329 10.54 -3.90 -8.90
CA SER A 329 10.99 -2.92 -7.88
C SER A 329 11.43 -1.57 -8.46
N ALA A 330 10.81 -1.09 -9.55
CA ALA A 330 11.20 0.16 -10.20
C ALA A 330 10.90 1.40 -9.33
N TYR A 331 11.54 1.51 -8.18
CA TYR A 331 11.37 2.62 -7.25
C TYR A 331 12.71 3.17 -6.74
N THR A 332 12.66 4.41 -6.28
CA THR A 332 13.74 5.04 -5.53
C THR A 332 13.36 5.13 -4.05
N ILE A 333 14.26 4.66 -3.19
CA ILE A 333 14.15 4.76 -1.73
C ILE A 333 15.19 5.75 -1.19
N GLU A 334 14.84 6.47 -0.13
CA GLU A 334 15.74 7.44 0.50
C GLU A 334 15.83 7.19 1.99
N GLU A 335 17.04 7.28 2.56
CA GLU A 335 17.21 7.24 4.00
C GLU A 335 16.33 8.32 4.66
N PRO A 336 15.43 7.95 5.60
CA PRO A 336 14.53 8.91 6.21
C PRO A 336 15.26 9.92 7.09
N GLN A 337 14.76 11.16 7.13
CA GLN A 337 15.19 12.12 8.13
C GLN A 337 14.58 11.77 9.48
N HIS A 338 15.44 11.68 10.50
CA HIS A 338 15.01 11.36 11.85
C HIS A 338 14.94 12.60 12.73
N TYR A 339 14.05 12.53 13.72
CA TYR A 339 14.08 13.49 14.82
C TYR A 339 15.26 13.20 15.75
N PRO A 340 15.78 14.21 16.47
CA PRO A 340 16.80 13.99 17.46
C PRO A 340 16.40 12.90 18.46
N PHE A 341 17.33 12.03 18.79
CA PHE A 341 17.17 10.95 19.76
C PHE A 341 16.23 9.80 19.33
N ALA A 342 15.88 9.68 18.05
CA ALA A 342 15.00 8.60 17.55
C ALA A 342 15.51 7.18 17.90
N PHE A 343 16.81 6.99 17.98
CA PHE A 343 17.45 5.71 18.31
C PHE A 343 17.98 5.64 19.74
N SER A 344 17.58 6.57 20.63
CA SER A 344 18.07 6.57 22.00
C SER A 344 17.37 5.50 22.85
N ALA A 345 18.16 4.72 23.57
CA ALA A 345 17.65 3.81 24.61
C ALA A 345 17.31 4.55 25.92
N ASN A 346 17.77 5.80 26.10
CA ASN A 346 17.50 6.57 27.31
C ASN A 346 16.03 7.03 27.33
N PRO A 347 15.25 6.72 28.38
CA PRO A 347 13.81 7.03 28.44
C PRO A 347 13.52 8.53 28.32
N ILE A 348 14.36 9.40 28.91
CA ILE A 348 14.19 10.86 28.85
C ILE A 348 14.40 11.36 27.42
N LEU A 349 15.45 10.91 26.75
CA LEU A 349 15.73 11.31 25.37
C LEU A 349 14.67 10.74 24.40
N LYS A 350 14.19 9.52 24.63
CA LYS A 350 13.07 8.95 23.88
C LYS A 350 11.80 9.80 24.06
N TRP A 351 11.51 10.21 25.27
CA TRP A 351 10.39 11.09 25.57
C TRP A 351 10.53 12.46 24.88
N VAL A 352 11.74 13.07 24.87
CA VAL A 352 12.02 14.31 24.15
C VAL A 352 11.74 14.12 22.64
N ASN A 353 12.20 13.02 22.08
CA ASN A 353 11.96 12.68 20.67
C ASN A 353 10.46 12.63 20.35
N LEU A 354 9.69 11.84 21.09
CA LEU A 354 8.23 11.71 20.87
C LEU A 354 7.49 13.04 21.03
N THR A 355 7.95 13.87 21.98
CA THR A 355 7.43 15.21 22.19
C THR A 355 7.68 16.12 20.98
N LEU A 356 8.88 16.05 20.39
CA LEU A 356 9.22 16.81 19.19
C LEU A 356 8.39 16.38 17.99
N VAL A 357 8.17 15.07 17.76
CA VAL A 357 7.31 14.55 16.69
C VAL A 357 5.89 15.11 16.83
N LYS A 358 5.31 15.06 18.05
CA LYS A 358 3.97 15.59 18.32
C LYS A 358 3.90 17.11 18.15
N ALA A 359 4.95 17.85 18.54
CA ALA A 359 4.98 19.30 18.45
C ALA A 359 5.17 19.82 17.03
N LYS A 360 5.93 19.13 16.21
CA LYS A 360 6.33 19.54 14.85
C LYS A 360 6.17 18.38 13.85
N PRO A 361 4.93 17.93 13.58
CA PRO A 361 4.68 16.72 12.76
C PRO A 361 4.99 16.88 11.27
N GLU A 362 5.22 18.09 10.75
CA GLU A 362 5.34 18.33 9.31
C GLU A 362 6.57 17.65 8.69
N MET A 363 7.70 17.59 9.39
CA MET A 363 8.86 16.84 8.92
C MET A 363 8.56 15.33 8.88
N HIS A 364 7.84 14.80 9.88
CA HIS A 364 7.39 13.40 9.90
C HIS A 364 6.48 13.09 8.71
N LYS A 365 5.47 13.94 8.47
CA LYS A 365 4.56 13.78 7.32
C LYS A 365 5.30 13.85 5.99
N LYS A 366 6.21 14.81 5.80
CA LYS A 366 7.03 14.93 4.60
C LYS A 366 7.87 13.67 4.36
N THR A 367 8.40 13.09 5.42
CA THR A 367 9.26 11.91 5.33
C THR A 367 8.46 10.64 5.03
N PHE A 368 7.34 10.39 5.72
CA PHE A 368 6.65 9.11 5.73
C PHE A 368 5.27 9.11 5.05
N LEU A 369 4.64 10.25 4.82
CA LEU A 369 3.29 10.34 4.23
C LEU A 369 3.33 11.04 2.87
N LYS A 370 4.02 10.41 1.92
CA LYS A 370 4.12 10.93 0.55
C LYS A 370 2.85 10.63 -0.25
N PRO A 371 2.41 11.53 -1.17
CA PRO A 371 1.23 11.28 -2.00
C PRO A 371 1.30 9.99 -2.82
N ILE A 372 2.51 9.58 -3.24
CA ILE A 372 2.74 8.40 -4.08
C ILE A 372 2.21 7.10 -3.46
N VAL A 373 2.23 6.96 -2.11
CA VAL A 373 1.74 5.75 -1.42
C VAL A 373 0.25 5.49 -1.60
N LYS A 374 -0.49 6.45 -2.17
CA LYS A 374 -1.92 6.36 -2.46
C LYS A 374 -2.23 6.04 -3.92
N SER A 375 -1.23 5.78 -4.73
CA SER A 375 -1.40 5.50 -6.14
C SER A 375 -1.31 4.01 -6.44
N ALA A 376 -1.94 3.56 -7.52
CA ALA A 376 -1.82 2.19 -8.00
C ALA A 376 -0.39 1.88 -8.50
N GLU A 377 0.32 2.90 -8.99
CA GLU A 377 1.72 2.83 -9.40
C GLU A 377 2.62 2.41 -8.26
N PHE A 378 2.36 2.90 -7.04
CA PHE A 378 3.12 2.51 -5.86
C PHE A 378 3.05 1.00 -5.60
N CYS A 379 1.87 0.41 -5.67
CA CYS A 379 1.71 -1.03 -5.49
C CYS A 379 2.34 -1.81 -6.65
N SER A 380 2.30 -1.24 -7.87
CA SER A 380 2.77 -1.89 -9.10
C SER A 380 4.26 -2.18 -9.08
N VAL A 381 5.08 -1.45 -8.31
CA VAL A 381 6.54 -1.66 -8.29
C VAL A 381 6.92 -3.07 -7.82
N CYS A 382 6.11 -3.68 -6.95
CA CYS A 382 6.30 -5.06 -6.46
C CYS A 382 5.25 -6.04 -7.02
N HIS A 383 4.03 -5.57 -7.35
CA HIS A 383 2.94 -6.40 -7.84
C HIS A 383 2.87 -6.49 -9.38
N LYS A 384 3.95 -6.12 -10.07
CA LYS A 384 4.19 -6.37 -11.48
C LYS A 384 5.64 -6.81 -11.65
N VAL A 385 5.85 -7.98 -12.24
CA VAL A 385 7.17 -8.61 -12.31
C VAL A 385 7.37 -9.23 -13.68
N GLY A 386 8.55 -9.00 -14.26
CA GLY A 386 9.07 -9.69 -15.42
C GLY A 386 10.44 -10.29 -15.10
N LEU A 387 10.68 -11.51 -15.51
CA LEU A 387 11.97 -12.21 -15.31
C LEU A 387 13.03 -11.59 -16.23
N PRO A 388 14.11 -11.00 -15.70
CA PRO A 388 15.18 -10.49 -16.53
C PRO A 388 16.12 -11.59 -16.99
N PHE A 389 16.86 -11.34 -18.07
CA PHE A 389 17.88 -12.26 -18.59
C PHE A 389 18.89 -12.68 -17.50
N ALA A 390 19.27 -11.77 -16.62
CA ALA A 390 20.21 -12.07 -15.53
C ALA A 390 19.75 -13.21 -14.61
N VAL A 391 18.43 -13.45 -14.49
CA VAL A 391 17.88 -14.52 -13.65
C VAL A 391 17.80 -15.83 -14.44
N ASN A 392 17.22 -15.84 -15.64
CA ASN A 392 16.87 -17.06 -16.38
C ASN A 392 17.82 -17.42 -17.52
N HIS A 393 18.77 -16.57 -17.90
CA HIS A 393 19.68 -16.71 -19.06
C HIS A 393 18.97 -17.15 -20.35
N TYR A 394 17.73 -16.64 -20.52
CA TYR A 394 16.93 -17.00 -21.68
C TYR A 394 16.45 -15.75 -22.43
N LYS A 395 15.70 -14.88 -21.75
CA LYS A 395 15.06 -13.73 -22.39
C LYS A 395 14.79 -12.65 -21.35
N ASP A 396 15.01 -11.38 -21.74
CA ASP A 396 14.59 -10.25 -20.94
C ASP A 396 13.08 -10.16 -20.84
N PHE A 397 12.60 -9.86 -19.64
CA PHE A 397 11.20 -9.61 -19.35
C PHE A 397 10.25 -10.72 -19.81
N VAL A 398 10.61 -11.98 -19.59
CA VAL A 398 9.62 -13.06 -19.61
C VAL A 398 8.53 -12.69 -18.61
N ARG A 399 7.29 -12.60 -19.13
CA ARG A 399 6.17 -12.12 -18.35
C ARG A 399 5.94 -12.98 -17.09
N GLY A 400 6.07 -12.36 -15.94
CA GLY A 400 5.66 -12.87 -14.64
C GLY A 400 4.26 -12.40 -14.25
N GLN A 401 4.04 -12.12 -12.98
CA GLN A 401 2.77 -11.57 -12.48
C GLN A 401 2.56 -10.14 -12.98
N ASP A 402 1.30 -9.78 -13.25
CA ASP A 402 0.94 -8.42 -13.67
C ASP A 402 -0.47 -8.04 -13.19
N HIS A 403 -0.55 -7.57 -11.95
CA HIS A 403 -1.79 -7.05 -11.40
C HIS A 403 -2.13 -5.68 -11.99
N TYR A 404 -1.12 -4.85 -12.26
CA TYR A 404 -1.28 -3.44 -12.58
C TYR A 404 -1.87 -3.19 -13.97
N ASN A 405 -1.29 -3.76 -15.04
CA ASN A 405 -1.80 -3.52 -16.39
C ASN A 405 -3.22 -4.07 -16.57
N SER A 406 -3.47 -5.25 -16.01
CA SER A 406 -4.81 -5.86 -16.07
C SER A 406 -5.84 -5.02 -15.32
N TYR A 407 -5.45 -4.44 -14.17
CA TYR A 407 -6.27 -3.52 -13.42
C TYR A 407 -6.56 -2.23 -14.22
N LEU A 408 -5.54 -1.58 -14.78
CA LEU A 408 -5.73 -0.37 -15.59
C LEU A 408 -6.63 -0.60 -16.80
N LEU A 409 -6.52 -1.76 -17.46
CA LEU A 409 -7.33 -2.12 -18.61
C LEU A 409 -8.74 -2.60 -18.24
N SER A 410 -9.00 -2.82 -16.96
CA SER A 410 -10.31 -3.27 -16.48
C SER A 410 -11.30 -2.10 -16.32
N GLY A 411 -12.59 -2.42 -16.33
CA GLY A 411 -13.64 -1.46 -15.98
C GLY A 411 -13.63 -1.05 -14.50
N VAL A 412 -12.95 -1.82 -13.65
CA VAL A 412 -12.85 -1.54 -12.21
C VAL A 412 -12.07 -0.26 -11.96
N SER A 413 -10.97 -0.05 -12.68
CA SER A 413 -10.14 1.17 -12.55
C SER A 413 -10.80 2.44 -13.12
N GLY A 414 -11.81 2.29 -14.01
CA GLY A 414 -12.38 3.39 -14.76
C GLY A 414 -11.53 3.87 -15.95
N HIS A 415 -10.34 3.28 -16.18
CA HIS A 415 -9.44 3.67 -17.27
C HIS A 415 -9.58 2.81 -18.52
N GLY A 416 -10.15 1.61 -18.42
CA GLY A 416 -10.28 0.68 -19.54
C GLY A 416 -11.64 -0.01 -19.60
N ALA A 417 -11.95 -0.59 -20.77
CA ALA A 417 -13.17 -1.36 -20.97
C ALA A 417 -12.88 -2.80 -21.43
N ARG A 418 -11.70 -3.30 -21.13
CA ARG A 418 -11.27 -4.63 -21.58
C ARG A 418 -11.87 -5.78 -20.75
N SER A 419 -12.41 -5.47 -19.58
CA SER A 419 -13.12 -6.41 -18.72
C SER A 419 -14.62 -6.50 -19.08
N PHE A 420 -15.32 -7.43 -18.43
CA PHE A 420 -16.77 -7.61 -18.52
C PHE A 420 -17.49 -7.24 -17.22
N TYR A 421 -16.81 -6.54 -16.32
CA TYR A 421 -17.37 -6.03 -15.06
C TYR A 421 -17.05 -4.54 -14.94
N TYR A 422 -18.10 -3.77 -14.71
CA TYR A 422 -18.04 -2.32 -14.61
C TYR A 422 -18.77 -1.89 -13.34
N PRO A 423 -18.07 -1.59 -12.24
CA PRO A 423 -18.71 -1.12 -11.03
C PRO A 423 -19.32 0.27 -11.25
N PRO A 424 -20.39 0.62 -10.50
CA PRO A 424 -21.02 1.96 -10.59
C PRO A 424 -20.04 3.09 -10.27
N VAL A 425 -19.07 2.83 -9.39
CA VAL A 425 -18.00 3.76 -9.02
C VAL A 425 -16.66 3.07 -9.23
N ALA A 426 -15.80 3.69 -10.03
CA ALA A 426 -14.45 3.17 -10.27
C ALA A 426 -13.63 3.13 -8.97
N LYS A 427 -12.77 2.12 -8.87
CA LYS A 427 -11.78 2.00 -7.80
C LYS A 427 -10.47 2.55 -8.32
N SER A 428 -10.10 3.77 -7.89
CA SER A 428 -9.00 4.53 -8.47
C SER A 428 -7.61 4.02 -8.07
N ASN A 429 -7.54 3.21 -7.01
CA ASN A 429 -6.29 2.62 -6.53
C ASN A 429 -6.53 1.26 -5.85
N CYS A 430 -5.43 0.56 -5.56
CA CYS A 430 -5.45 -0.77 -4.94
C CYS A 430 -5.95 -0.75 -3.49
N ASN A 431 -5.74 0.37 -2.79
CA ASN A 431 -6.11 0.53 -1.38
C ASN A 431 -7.63 0.41 -1.17
N GLU A 432 -8.43 0.79 -2.16
CA GLU A 432 -9.89 0.77 -2.06
C GLU A 432 -10.49 -0.65 -1.99
N CYS A 433 -9.68 -1.68 -2.31
CA CYS A 433 -10.07 -3.09 -2.19
C CYS A 433 -9.25 -3.85 -1.13
N HIS A 434 -7.97 -3.49 -0.96
CA HIS A 434 -7.03 -4.24 -0.12
C HIS A 434 -6.71 -3.56 1.22
N MET A 435 -7.24 -2.37 1.49
CA MET A 435 -6.99 -1.61 2.71
C MET A 435 -8.27 -0.92 3.18
N ASP A 436 -9.25 -1.69 3.61
CA ASP A 436 -10.53 -1.15 4.10
C ASP A 436 -10.32 -0.10 5.19
N LEU A 437 -11.21 0.90 5.22
CA LEU A 437 -11.19 1.94 6.25
C LEU A 437 -11.77 1.41 7.55
N LEU A 438 -11.00 1.49 8.63
CA LEU A 438 -11.40 1.10 9.98
C LEU A 438 -11.51 2.34 10.87
N ALA A 439 -12.57 2.42 11.68
CA ALA A 439 -12.69 3.45 12.72
C ALA A 439 -11.51 3.34 13.70
N SER A 440 -10.82 4.45 13.96
CA SER A 440 -9.56 4.44 14.71
C SER A 440 -9.31 5.74 15.45
N ASN A 441 -8.64 5.62 16.59
CA ASN A 441 -8.07 6.74 17.34
C ASN A 441 -6.57 6.93 17.11
N ASP A 442 -5.99 6.19 16.17
CA ASP A 442 -4.58 6.33 15.77
C ASP A 442 -4.24 7.79 15.42
N PHE A 443 -2.98 8.19 15.64
CA PHE A 443 -2.52 9.54 15.31
C PHE A 443 -2.59 9.85 13.80
N GLY A 444 -2.51 8.83 12.93
CA GLY A 444 -2.70 8.95 11.49
C GLY A 444 -4.15 8.97 11.03
N ALA A 445 -5.11 8.64 11.91
CA ALA A 445 -6.52 8.56 11.57
C ALA A 445 -7.11 9.94 11.27
N ARG A 446 -7.98 10.00 10.26
CA ARG A 446 -8.70 11.19 9.83
C ARG A 446 -10.10 10.85 9.34
N ASP A 447 -10.94 11.84 9.25
CA ASP A 447 -12.25 11.74 8.63
C ASP A 447 -12.08 11.77 7.09
N PHE A 448 -12.32 10.65 6.42
CA PHE A 448 -12.18 10.50 4.97
C PHE A 448 -13.46 10.86 4.21
N ASP A 449 -14.63 10.70 4.84
CA ASP A 449 -15.95 10.83 4.21
C ASP A 449 -16.79 12.00 4.76
N GLY A 450 -16.23 12.80 5.66
CA GLY A 450 -16.88 13.99 6.25
C GLY A 450 -17.97 13.66 7.27
N LYS A 451 -18.09 12.40 7.73
CA LYS A 451 -19.13 11.96 8.67
C LYS A 451 -18.74 12.12 10.14
N GLY A 452 -17.59 12.69 10.43
CA GLY A 452 -17.09 12.92 11.79
C GLY A 452 -16.45 11.69 12.44
N VAL A 453 -16.35 10.55 11.74
CA VAL A 453 -15.67 9.35 12.22
C VAL A 453 -14.24 9.33 11.69
N ARG A 454 -13.27 9.33 12.60
CA ARG A 454 -11.86 9.18 12.21
C ARG A 454 -11.58 7.73 11.85
N GLN A 455 -10.88 7.51 10.73
CA GLN A 455 -10.60 6.21 10.17
C GLN A 455 -9.13 6.11 9.76
N ILE A 456 -8.62 4.87 9.65
CA ILE A 456 -7.31 4.53 9.11
C ILE A 456 -7.46 3.38 8.11
N HIS A 457 -6.59 3.32 7.12
CA HIS A 457 -6.50 2.16 6.23
C HIS A 457 -5.96 0.93 6.97
N ASN A 458 -6.64 -0.20 6.84
CA ASN A 458 -6.19 -1.48 7.39
C ASN A 458 -4.92 -1.95 6.67
N HIS A 459 -3.86 -2.24 7.41
CA HIS A 459 -2.59 -2.71 6.88
C HIS A 459 -2.45 -4.24 6.86
N LEU A 460 -3.54 -4.98 7.01
CA LEU A 460 -3.56 -6.44 6.84
C LEU A 460 -3.39 -6.86 5.37
N PHE A 461 -3.86 -6.04 4.44
CA PHE A 461 -3.83 -6.30 3.00
C PHE A 461 -4.46 -7.66 2.64
N PRO A 462 -5.76 -7.87 2.93
CA PRO A 462 -6.41 -9.14 2.66
C PRO A 462 -6.31 -9.53 1.17
N GLY A 463 -6.09 -10.82 0.91
CA GLY A 463 -5.92 -11.34 -0.44
C GLY A 463 -5.84 -12.88 -0.43
N ALA A 464 -5.43 -13.47 -1.54
CA ALA A 464 -5.28 -14.92 -1.69
C ALA A 464 -4.00 -15.44 -0.98
N ASN A 465 -3.97 -15.38 0.35
CA ASN A 465 -2.81 -15.73 1.16
C ASN A 465 -3.16 -16.38 2.50
N THR A 466 -3.85 -17.51 2.47
CA THR A 466 -4.23 -18.25 3.69
C THR A 466 -3.07 -19.06 4.31
N ALA A 467 -2.02 -19.38 3.55
CA ALA A 467 -0.94 -20.25 4.04
C ALA A 467 0.02 -19.56 5.02
N LEU A 468 0.46 -18.34 4.75
CA LEU A 468 1.45 -17.68 5.62
C LEU A 468 0.94 -17.48 7.05
N PRO A 469 -0.30 -16.99 7.28
CA PRO A 469 -0.82 -16.95 8.63
C PRO A 469 -0.99 -18.36 9.25
N THR A 470 -1.35 -19.38 8.46
CA THR A 470 -1.44 -20.77 8.95
C THR A 470 -0.06 -21.31 9.42
N PHE A 471 1.04 -20.95 8.76
CA PHE A 471 2.38 -21.34 9.20
C PHE A 471 2.74 -20.78 10.57
N GLU A 472 2.16 -19.65 10.93
CA GLU A 472 2.41 -18.95 12.19
C GLU A 472 1.35 -19.25 13.28
N GLY A 473 0.34 -20.06 12.97
CA GLY A 473 -0.80 -20.29 13.87
C GLY A 473 -1.71 -19.08 14.06
N ASP A 474 -1.72 -18.15 13.08
CA ASP A 474 -2.54 -16.94 13.09
C ASP A 474 -3.89 -17.19 12.40
N ASP A 475 -4.76 -17.88 13.10
CA ASP A 475 -6.07 -18.27 12.58
C ASP A 475 -6.96 -17.08 12.23
N ALA A 476 -6.84 -15.97 12.98
CA ALA A 476 -7.62 -14.76 12.72
C ALA A 476 -7.27 -14.13 11.38
N ALA A 477 -5.98 -14.00 11.07
CA ALA A 477 -5.54 -13.49 9.78
C ALA A 477 -5.90 -14.48 8.64
N ALA A 478 -5.74 -15.80 8.85
CA ALA A 478 -6.15 -16.80 7.87
C ALA A 478 -7.64 -16.71 7.53
N GLN A 479 -8.50 -16.55 8.54
CA GLN A 479 -9.95 -16.37 8.37
C GLN A 479 -10.28 -15.05 7.66
N ALA A 480 -9.56 -13.96 7.95
CA ALA A 480 -9.77 -12.68 7.26
C ALA A 480 -9.45 -12.79 5.76
N HIS A 481 -8.39 -13.48 5.39
CA HIS A 481 -8.08 -13.79 3.99
C HIS A 481 -9.13 -14.68 3.34
N ALA A 482 -9.59 -15.74 4.04
CA ALA A 482 -10.64 -16.64 3.55
C ALA A 482 -11.97 -15.88 3.35
N LYS A 483 -12.35 -15.03 4.30
CA LYS A 483 -13.53 -14.15 4.19
C LYS A 483 -13.43 -13.25 2.95
N PHE A 484 -12.31 -12.58 2.75
CA PHE A 484 -12.08 -11.73 1.58
C PHE A 484 -12.25 -12.48 0.26
N LEU A 485 -11.79 -13.73 0.18
CA LEU A 485 -11.96 -14.58 -1.01
C LEU A 485 -13.42 -14.95 -1.28
N LYS A 486 -14.23 -15.11 -0.24
CA LYS A 486 -15.66 -15.46 -0.35
C LYS A 486 -16.56 -14.28 -0.73
N GLU A 487 -16.09 -13.04 -0.53
CA GLU A 487 -16.89 -11.82 -0.75
C GLU A 487 -17.10 -11.53 -2.24
N GLN A 488 -18.01 -12.28 -2.85
CA GLN A 488 -18.48 -12.05 -4.25
C GLN A 488 -17.34 -11.95 -5.28
N LYS A 489 -16.23 -12.65 -5.09
CA LYS A 489 -15.13 -12.63 -6.06
C LYS A 489 -15.39 -13.56 -7.25
N VAL A 490 -16.08 -14.65 -6.99
CA VAL A 490 -16.42 -15.70 -7.96
C VAL A 490 -17.91 -16.06 -7.83
N ARG A 491 -18.52 -16.41 -8.94
CA ARG A 491 -19.86 -17.01 -9.01
C ARG A 491 -19.76 -18.30 -9.80
N VAL A 492 -20.46 -19.32 -9.34
CA VAL A 492 -20.61 -20.62 -10.00
C VAL A 492 -22.07 -20.78 -10.39
N ASP A 493 -22.35 -21.33 -11.55
CA ASP A 493 -23.68 -21.66 -12.03
C ASP A 493 -23.64 -23.01 -12.76
N VAL A 494 -24.33 -24.00 -12.24
CA VAL A 494 -24.62 -25.27 -12.94
C VAL A 494 -25.66 -24.95 -14.01
N PHE A 495 -25.19 -24.62 -15.23
CA PHE A 495 -25.96 -23.84 -16.19
C PHE A 495 -26.78 -24.69 -17.14
N ALA A 496 -26.20 -25.71 -17.76
CA ALA A 496 -26.85 -26.46 -18.80
C ALA A 496 -26.36 -27.92 -18.90
N LEU A 497 -27.16 -28.73 -19.62
CA LEU A 497 -26.78 -30.06 -20.06
C LEU A 497 -26.87 -30.14 -21.58
N ARG A 498 -26.10 -31.07 -22.17
CA ARG A 498 -26.24 -31.46 -23.58
C ARG A 498 -26.39 -32.97 -23.69
N GLU A 499 -27.36 -33.40 -24.52
CA GLU A 499 -27.63 -34.81 -24.73
C GLU A 499 -26.48 -35.54 -25.43
N GLY A 500 -26.27 -36.77 -25.14
CA GLY A 500 -25.26 -37.62 -25.76
C GLY A 500 -23.84 -37.41 -25.25
N GLY A 501 -23.62 -36.47 -24.32
CA GLY A 501 -22.28 -36.20 -23.74
C GLY A 501 -21.33 -35.47 -24.67
N VAL A 502 -21.84 -34.78 -25.70
CA VAL A 502 -21.06 -34.07 -26.73
C VAL A 502 -21.50 -32.61 -26.85
N ILE A 503 -20.62 -31.75 -27.36
CA ILE A 503 -20.84 -30.30 -27.48
C ILE A 503 -21.97 -30.00 -28.49
N GLU A 504 -22.13 -30.82 -29.53
CA GLU A 504 -23.15 -30.71 -30.55
C GLU A 504 -24.52 -31.26 -30.10
N GLY A 505 -24.56 -31.89 -28.91
CA GLY A 505 -25.79 -32.45 -28.34
C GLY A 505 -26.85 -31.38 -28.11
N LYS A 506 -28.11 -31.83 -28.09
CA LYS A 506 -29.23 -30.93 -27.84
C LYS A 506 -29.04 -30.18 -26.52
N PHE A 507 -29.09 -28.85 -26.59
CA PHE A 507 -28.94 -27.97 -25.44
C PHE A 507 -30.20 -27.99 -24.55
N MET A 508 -30.00 -28.18 -23.27
CA MET A 508 -31.03 -28.17 -22.21
C MET A 508 -30.58 -27.20 -21.11
N GLY A 509 -31.01 -25.95 -21.20
CA GLY A 509 -30.67 -24.90 -20.26
C GLY A 509 -31.35 -23.56 -20.52
N PRO A 510 -31.26 -22.64 -19.59
CA PRO A 510 -30.55 -22.75 -18.30
C PRO A 510 -31.30 -23.68 -17.34
N LEU A 511 -30.55 -24.50 -16.59
CA LEU A 511 -31.14 -25.33 -15.53
C LEU A 511 -31.72 -24.41 -14.46
N ARG A 512 -32.95 -24.64 -14.03
CA ARG A 512 -33.71 -23.81 -13.11
C ARG A 512 -34.25 -22.51 -13.76
N PRO A 513 -35.49 -22.16 -13.44
CA PRO A 513 -36.36 -22.86 -12.47
C PRO A 513 -36.87 -24.25 -12.95
N GLU A 514 -36.77 -24.51 -14.23
CA GLU A 514 -37.15 -25.83 -14.80
C GLU A 514 -35.89 -26.67 -15.01
N VAL A 515 -35.97 -27.96 -14.65
CA VAL A 515 -34.86 -28.91 -14.83
C VAL A 515 -35.31 -30.06 -15.74
N PRO A 516 -34.43 -30.53 -16.67
CA PRO A 516 -34.79 -31.66 -17.53
C PRO A 516 -34.77 -32.99 -16.72
N THR A 517 -35.64 -33.91 -17.12
CA THR A 517 -35.62 -35.29 -16.62
C THR A 517 -34.52 -36.07 -17.32
N LEU A 518 -33.57 -36.63 -16.58
CA LEU A 518 -32.51 -37.50 -17.11
C LEU A 518 -33.03 -38.92 -17.40
N LEU A 519 -32.44 -39.56 -18.38
CA LEU A 519 -32.75 -40.93 -18.74
C LEU A 519 -31.67 -41.91 -18.23
N PRO A 520 -32.01 -43.01 -17.54
CA PRO A 520 -31.04 -44.04 -17.18
C PRO A 520 -30.24 -44.54 -18.37
N GLY A 521 -28.96 -44.83 -18.19
CA GLY A 521 -28.04 -45.30 -19.25
C GLY A 521 -27.61 -44.24 -20.25
N GLN A 522 -28.08 -43.00 -20.14
CA GLN A 522 -27.73 -41.92 -21.05
C GLN A 522 -26.53 -41.08 -20.54
N LYS A 523 -25.78 -40.57 -21.52
CA LYS A 523 -24.68 -39.62 -21.27
C LYS A 523 -25.10 -38.20 -21.51
N TYR A 524 -24.62 -37.32 -20.66
CA TYR A 524 -24.85 -35.89 -20.76
C TYR A 524 -23.54 -35.15 -20.63
N LEU A 525 -23.38 -34.01 -21.30
CA LEU A 525 -22.32 -33.03 -21.07
C LEU A 525 -22.89 -31.93 -20.17
N LEU A 526 -22.35 -31.83 -18.97
CA LEU A 526 -22.71 -30.78 -18.02
C LEU A 526 -21.85 -29.55 -18.26
N GLU A 527 -22.48 -28.39 -18.34
CA GLU A 527 -21.83 -27.08 -18.52
C GLU A 527 -21.94 -26.27 -17.23
N VAL A 528 -20.81 -26.03 -16.57
CA VAL A 528 -20.69 -25.24 -15.35
C VAL A 528 -20.01 -23.93 -15.67
N VAL A 529 -20.66 -22.80 -15.39
CA VAL A 529 -20.11 -21.46 -15.59
C VAL A 529 -19.39 -20.98 -14.34
N VAL A 530 -18.14 -20.60 -14.48
CA VAL A 530 -17.36 -19.92 -13.44
C VAL A 530 -17.13 -18.48 -13.88
N ARG A 531 -17.64 -17.53 -13.11
CA ARG A 531 -17.63 -16.11 -13.43
C ARG A 531 -16.85 -15.32 -12.36
N THR A 532 -15.92 -14.47 -12.76
CA THR A 532 -15.26 -13.52 -11.82
C THR A 532 -16.10 -12.25 -11.71
N LEU A 533 -16.24 -11.77 -10.48
CA LEU A 533 -16.93 -10.54 -10.13
C LEU A 533 -15.99 -9.67 -9.30
N ALA A 534 -16.26 -8.39 -9.17
CA ALA A 534 -15.58 -7.47 -8.26
C ALA A 534 -14.03 -7.64 -8.16
N LEU A 535 -13.39 -8.08 -9.24
CA LEU A 535 -11.94 -8.25 -9.35
C LEU A 535 -11.37 -7.24 -10.33
N GLY A 536 -10.31 -6.53 -9.93
CA GLY A 536 -9.58 -5.60 -10.80
C GLY A 536 -8.48 -6.26 -11.62
N HIS A 537 -8.09 -7.50 -11.32
CA HIS A 537 -7.02 -8.24 -11.98
C HIS A 537 -7.42 -9.72 -12.16
N PRO A 538 -6.70 -10.52 -12.97
CA PRO A 538 -7.06 -11.91 -13.19
C PRO A 538 -7.09 -12.76 -11.91
N LEU A 539 -7.98 -13.73 -11.87
CA LEU A 539 -7.98 -14.87 -10.99
C LEU A 539 -7.27 -16.02 -11.72
N THR A 540 -6.20 -16.61 -11.24
CA THR A 540 -5.39 -16.26 -10.09
C THR A 540 -4.26 -15.31 -10.47
N GLN A 541 -3.63 -14.65 -9.47
CA GLN A 541 -2.43 -13.83 -9.67
C GLN A 541 -1.38 -14.13 -8.58
N GLY A 542 -0.20 -13.51 -8.69
CA GLY A 542 0.93 -13.79 -7.82
C GLY A 542 1.70 -15.02 -8.30
N THR A 543 2.05 -15.89 -7.39
CA THR A 543 2.78 -17.13 -7.67
C THR A 543 1.84 -18.21 -8.17
N VAL A 544 1.42 -18.06 -9.41
CA VAL A 544 0.36 -18.84 -10.05
C VAL A 544 0.73 -20.32 -10.28
N ASP A 545 2.02 -20.62 -10.28
CA ASP A 545 2.57 -21.97 -10.46
C ASP A 545 2.36 -22.90 -9.26
N SER A 546 2.13 -22.35 -8.08
CA SER A 546 1.95 -23.12 -6.84
C SER A 546 0.63 -22.86 -6.11
N ASN A 547 -0.18 -21.90 -6.55
CA ASN A 547 -1.53 -21.74 -6.06
C ASN A 547 -2.43 -22.83 -6.66
N GLU A 548 -3.35 -23.36 -5.86
CA GLU A 548 -4.40 -24.25 -6.35
C GLU A 548 -5.74 -23.51 -6.29
N ILE A 549 -6.32 -23.25 -7.46
CA ILE A 549 -7.74 -22.93 -7.61
C ILE A 549 -8.31 -23.94 -8.59
N TRP A 550 -9.34 -24.65 -8.18
CA TRP A 550 -9.93 -25.68 -9.00
C TRP A 550 -11.44 -25.76 -8.86
N VAL A 551 -12.08 -26.32 -9.87
CA VAL A 551 -13.50 -26.65 -9.86
C VAL A 551 -13.65 -28.09 -9.39
N GLU A 552 -14.40 -28.28 -8.32
CA GLU A 552 -14.84 -29.59 -7.84
C GLU A 552 -16.30 -29.80 -8.27
N LEU A 553 -16.60 -30.95 -8.83
CA LEU A 553 -17.96 -31.41 -9.11
C LEU A 553 -18.24 -32.73 -8.40
N ILE A 554 -19.37 -32.82 -7.72
CA ILE A 554 -19.82 -34.02 -7.06
C ILE A 554 -21.24 -34.32 -7.55
N ALA A 555 -21.46 -35.54 -8.03
CA ALA A 555 -22.78 -36.11 -8.34
C ALA A 555 -23.17 -37.12 -7.28
N ARG A 556 -24.34 -37.00 -6.65
CA ARG A 556 -24.84 -37.86 -5.60
C ARG A 556 -26.26 -38.30 -5.84
N GLN A 557 -26.57 -39.47 -5.36
CA GLN A 557 -27.94 -39.94 -5.13
C GLN A 557 -28.09 -40.21 -3.62
N GLY A 558 -28.82 -39.40 -2.91
CA GLY A 558 -28.84 -39.41 -1.45
C GLY A 558 -27.39 -39.31 -0.95
N ASP A 559 -26.95 -40.26 -0.11
CA ASP A 559 -25.60 -40.30 0.43
C ASP A 559 -24.56 -40.98 -0.50
N HIS A 560 -25.04 -41.64 -1.57
CA HIS A 560 -24.16 -42.38 -2.50
C HIS A 560 -23.54 -41.42 -3.52
N VAL A 561 -22.18 -41.42 -3.62
CA VAL A 561 -21.43 -40.65 -4.61
C VAL A 561 -21.39 -41.44 -5.92
N LEU A 562 -22.08 -40.94 -6.95
CA LEU A 562 -22.09 -41.50 -8.30
C LEU A 562 -20.80 -41.17 -9.05
N GLY A 563 -20.29 -39.94 -8.84
CA GLY A 563 -19.05 -39.47 -9.46
C GLY A 563 -18.52 -38.21 -8.81
N ARG A 564 -17.21 -38.04 -8.91
CA ARG A 564 -16.52 -36.85 -8.38
C ARG A 564 -15.35 -36.47 -9.27
N SER A 565 -15.21 -35.21 -9.57
CA SER A 565 -14.04 -34.61 -10.21
C SER A 565 -13.49 -33.52 -9.28
N GLY A 566 -12.18 -33.40 -9.15
CA GLY A 566 -11.54 -32.38 -8.32
C GLY A 566 -11.54 -32.68 -6.82
N GLY A 567 -11.67 -33.96 -6.43
CA GLY A 567 -11.55 -34.37 -5.04
C GLY A 567 -10.12 -34.26 -4.52
N ILE A 568 -9.98 -34.26 -3.19
CA ILE A 568 -8.68 -34.33 -2.51
C ILE A 568 -8.43 -35.74 -2.11
N GLY A 569 -7.26 -36.29 -2.52
CA GLY A 569 -6.83 -37.65 -2.17
C GLY A 569 -6.34 -37.78 -0.73
N PRO A 570 -6.09 -39.03 -0.28
CA PRO A 570 -5.57 -39.32 1.07
C PRO A 570 -4.19 -38.69 1.34
N ASP A 571 -3.40 -38.43 0.29
CA ASP A 571 -2.11 -37.76 0.34
C ASP A 571 -2.24 -36.22 0.43
N GLY A 572 -3.47 -35.70 0.42
CA GLY A 572 -3.77 -34.28 0.43
C GLY A 572 -3.59 -33.57 -0.93
N ALA A 573 -3.28 -34.30 -2.01
CA ALA A 573 -3.21 -33.78 -3.35
C ALA A 573 -4.62 -33.64 -3.95
N VAL A 574 -4.83 -32.63 -4.76
CA VAL A 574 -6.05 -32.45 -5.57
C VAL A 574 -5.97 -33.42 -6.76
N ASP A 575 -7.11 -33.96 -7.17
CA ASP A 575 -7.24 -34.77 -8.39
C ASP A 575 -6.49 -34.11 -9.56
N PRO A 576 -5.49 -34.73 -10.15
CA PRO A 576 -4.68 -34.15 -11.22
C PRO A 576 -5.47 -33.83 -12.50
N TYR A 577 -6.65 -34.45 -12.66
CA TYR A 577 -7.55 -34.20 -13.78
C TYR A 577 -8.62 -33.13 -13.50
N ALA A 578 -8.59 -32.49 -12.33
CA ALA A 578 -9.46 -31.38 -12.01
C ALA A 578 -9.30 -30.22 -13.00
N HIS A 579 -10.33 -29.42 -13.18
CA HIS A 579 -10.22 -28.17 -13.90
C HIS A 579 -9.53 -27.11 -13.01
N PHE A 580 -8.24 -26.86 -13.26
CA PHE A 580 -7.47 -25.85 -12.53
C PHE A 580 -7.54 -24.47 -13.18
N ILE A 581 -7.80 -23.44 -12.37
CA ILE A 581 -7.80 -22.04 -12.76
C ILE A 581 -6.44 -21.43 -12.39
N ASN A 582 -5.37 -21.84 -13.06
CA ASN A 582 -4.00 -21.37 -12.80
C ASN A 582 -3.15 -21.36 -14.09
N VAL A 583 -1.85 -21.18 -13.93
CA VAL A 583 -0.86 -21.26 -15.02
C VAL A 583 0.14 -22.35 -14.69
N TYR A 584 0.38 -23.26 -15.61
CA TYR A 584 1.48 -24.23 -15.51
C TYR A 584 2.63 -23.78 -16.41
N MET A 585 3.82 -23.70 -15.83
CA MET A 585 5.05 -23.30 -16.51
C MET A 585 6.00 -24.48 -16.61
N LEU A 586 6.81 -24.50 -17.69
CA LEU A 586 7.78 -25.53 -17.94
C LEU A 586 9.21 -24.94 -17.92
N ASP A 587 10.16 -25.79 -17.53
CA ASP A 587 11.59 -25.54 -17.71
C ASP A 587 12.02 -25.85 -19.16
N ARG A 588 13.32 -25.71 -19.48
CA ARG A 588 13.90 -26.01 -20.82
C ARG A 588 13.81 -27.48 -21.22
N ASN A 589 13.67 -28.38 -20.25
CA ASN A 589 13.59 -29.82 -20.45
C ASN A 589 12.15 -30.31 -20.54
N GLY A 590 11.16 -29.43 -20.45
CA GLY A 590 9.74 -29.77 -20.45
C GLY A 590 9.19 -30.21 -19.08
N ASN A 591 9.96 -30.10 -18.02
CA ASN A 591 9.47 -30.40 -16.68
C ASN A 591 8.63 -29.23 -16.13
N ARG A 592 7.60 -29.58 -15.36
CA ARG A 592 6.78 -28.56 -14.68
C ARG A 592 7.60 -27.83 -13.63
N ILE A 593 7.49 -26.47 -13.63
CA ILE A 593 7.92 -25.64 -12.51
C ILE A 593 7.00 -25.91 -11.32
N ASP A 594 7.54 -26.43 -10.24
CA ASP A 594 6.79 -26.92 -9.09
C ASP A 594 7.30 -26.45 -7.73
N ARG A 595 8.38 -25.68 -7.68
CA ARG A 595 9.00 -25.18 -6.46
C ARG A 595 9.40 -23.70 -6.54
N ARG A 596 8.75 -22.96 -7.43
CA ARG A 596 8.99 -21.53 -7.66
C ARG A 596 10.43 -21.19 -8.07
N ASN A 597 11.06 -22.09 -8.76
CA ASN A 597 12.39 -21.94 -9.29
C ASN A 597 12.36 -20.98 -10.49
N ALA A 598 12.28 -19.69 -10.21
CA ALA A 598 12.11 -18.65 -11.21
C ALA A 598 13.20 -18.65 -12.28
N GLN A 599 14.43 -19.03 -11.92
CA GLN A 599 15.57 -19.14 -12.83
C GLN A 599 15.39 -20.19 -13.93
N ASP A 600 14.51 -21.17 -13.73
CA ASP A 600 14.26 -22.26 -14.68
C ASP A 600 13.05 -22.03 -15.59
N ILE A 601 12.25 -20.97 -15.34
CA ILE A 601 11.05 -20.68 -16.13
C ILE A 601 11.42 -20.40 -17.58
N PHE A 602 10.87 -21.23 -18.50
CA PHE A 602 11.11 -21.15 -19.92
C PHE A 602 9.86 -20.77 -20.72
N VAL A 603 8.74 -21.50 -20.53
CA VAL A 603 7.51 -21.30 -21.29
C VAL A 603 6.28 -21.71 -20.47
N PRO A 604 5.13 -21.03 -20.60
CA PRO A 604 3.89 -21.53 -20.05
C PRO A 604 3.36 -22.70 -20.88
N LEU A 605 2.93 -23.78 -20.19
CA LEU A 605 2.24 -24.90 -20.82
C LEU A 605 0.81 -24.49 -21.15
N TYR A 606 0.09 -23.93 -20.18
CA TYR A 606 -1.21 -23.34 -20.38
C TYR A 606 -1.45 -22.20 -19.37
N ASN A 607 -2.44 -21.35 -19.70
CA ASN A 607 -2.90 -20.28 -18.85
C ASN A 607 -4.45 -20.29 -18.80
N LYS A 608 -5.00 -20.71 -17.68
CA LYS A 608 -6.43 -20.77 -17.39
C LYS A 608 -6.90 -19.66 -16.43
N GLN A 609 -6.12 -18.61 -16.27
CA GLN A 609 -6.51 -17.43 -15.48
C GLN A 609 -7.78 -16.79 -16.05
N ILE A 610 -8.70 -16.41 -15.18
CA ILE A 610 -9.93 -15.73 -15.57
C ILE A 610 -9.71 -14.22 -15.43
N PRO A 611 -9.74 -13.43 -16.52
CA PRO A 611 -9.63 -11.96 -16.47
C PRO A 611 -10.75 -11.30 -15.65
N PRO A 612 -10.58 -10.00 -15.26
CA PRO A 612 -11.60 -9.25 -14.53
C PRO A 612 -12.96 -9.29 -15.21
N GLY A 613 -13.98 -9.76 -14.50
CA GLY A 613 -15.32 -9.88 -15.02
C GLY A 613 -15.51 -10.87 -16.17
N ALA A 614 -14.52 -11.71 -16.49
CA ALA A 614 -14.63 -12.78 -17.45
C ALA A 614 -15.16 -14.07 -16.81
N GLY A 615 -15.43 -15.07 -17.62
CA GLY A 615 -15.89 -16.39 -17.19
C GLY A 615 -15.22 -17.51 -17.95
N GLN A 616 -15.44 -18.73 -17.47
CA GLN A 616 -15.12 -19.98 -18.16
C GLN A 616 -16.34 -20.90 -18.14
N VAL A 617 -16.53 -21.68 -19.19
CA VAL A 617 -17.49 -22.79 -19.22
C VAL A 617 -16.69 -24.07 -19.03
N VAL A 618 -16.92 -24.76 -17.92
CA VAL A 618 -16.25 -26.02 -17.59
C VAL A 618 -17.18 -27.18 -17.93
N HIS A 619 -16.67 -28.13 -18.71
CA HIS A 619 -17.43 -29.27 -19.17
C HIS A 619 -17.13 -30.52 -18.34
N PHE A 620 -18.19 -31.23 -17.94
CA PHE A 620 -18.08 -32.51 -17.24
C PHE A 620 -18.95 -33.55 -17.93
N GLY A 621 -18.41 -34.73 -18.16
CA GLY A 621 -19.20 -35.91 -18.58
C GLY A 621 -20.03 -36.44 -17.42
N LEU A 622 -21.32 -36.56 -17.60
CA LEU A 622 -22.24 -37.17 -16.66
C LEU A 622 -22.88 -38.40 -17.32
N GLU A 623 -22.65 -39.58 -16.79
CA GLU A 623 -23.33 -40.80 -17.19
C GLU A 623 -24.34 -41.21 -16.11
N VAL A 624 -25.58 -41.35 -16.48
CA VAL A 624 -26.63 -41.77 -15.56
C VAL A 624 -26.59 -43.30 -15.52
N PRO A 625 -26.37 -43.94 -14.36
CA PRO A 625 -26.28 -45.37 -14.31
C PRO A 625 -27.57 -46.08 -14.76
N ASP A 626 -27.44 -47.26 -15.36
CA ASP A 626 -28.60 -48.10 -15.69
C ASP A 626 -29.41 -48.45 -14.45
N GLY A 627 -30.72 -48.43 -14.54
CA GLY A 627 -31.58 -48.71 -13.37
C GLY A 627 -31.65 -47.57 -12.33
N GLN A 628 -31.04 -46.44 -12.58
CA GLN A 628 -31.16 -45.28 -11.71
C GLN A 628 -32.58 -44.78 -11.66
N THR A 629 -33.15 -44.63 -10.43
CA THR A 629 -34.53 -44.16 -10.24
C THR A 629 -34.65 -42.94 -9.34
N GLY A 630 -33.66 -42.70 -8.47
CA GLY A 630 -33.64 -41.51 -7.60
C GLY A 630 -33.04 -40.28 -8.29
N PRO A 631 -33.40 -39.08 -7.82
CA PRO A 631 -32.85 -37.84 -8.38
C PRO A 631 -31.34 -37.76 -8.16
N ILE A 632 -30.64 -37.05 -9.05
CA ILE A 632 -29.20 -36.81 -8.98
C ILE A 632 -28.97 -35.37 -8.51
N ASN A 633 -28.29 -35.24 -7.38
CA ASN A 633 -27.81 -33.95 -6.84
C ASN A 633 -26.42 -33.67 -7.40
N LEU A 634 -26.30 -32.56 -8.14
CA LEU A 634 -25.03 -32.02 -8.61
C LEU A 634 -24.62 -30.86 -7.77
N GLU A 635 -23.39 -30.87 -7.29
CA GLU A 635 -22.77 -29.76 -6.55
C GLU A 635 -21.45 -29.37 -7.20
N ALA A 636 -21.36 -28.14 -7.69
CA ALA A 636 -20.14 -27.56 -8.24
C ALA A 636 -19.57 -26.52 -7.27
N ARG A 637 -18.26 -26.56 -7.01
CA ARG A 637 -17.55 -25.65 -6.12
C ARG A 637 -16.31 -25.11 -6.77
N VAL A 638 -15.97 -23.85 -6.52
CA VAL A 638 -14.63 -23.30 -6.77
C VAL A 638 -13.88 -23.23 -5.47
N ASN A 639 -12.83 -24.01 -5.36
CA ASN A 639 -11.99 -24.16 -4.19
C ASN A 639 -10.64 -23.44 -4.39
N TYR A 640 -10.09 -22.90 -3.31
CA TYR A 640 -8.78 -22.25 -3.26
C TYR A 640 -7.93 -22.85 -2.14
N ARG A 641 -6.66 -23.14 -2.44
CA ARG A 641 -5.60 -23.42 -1.49
C ARG A 641 -4.33 -22.71 -1.91
N LYS A 642 -3.61 -22.05 -0.98
CA LYS A 642 -2.47 -21.19 -1.32
C LYS A 642 -1.32 -21.94 -1.97
N PHE A 643 -0.98 -23.13 -1.52
CA PHE A 643 0.12 -23.93 -2.04
C PHE A 643 -0.33 -25.36 -2.30
N ASP A 644 0.16 -25.93 -3.41
CA ASP A 644 -0.05 -27.34 -3.70
C ASP A 644 0.77 -28.25 -2.77
N ARG A 645 0.37 -29.50 -2.69
CA ARG A 645 1.03 -30.48 -1.82
C ARG A 645 2.49 -30.71 -2.19
N LYS A 646 2.82 -30.72 -3.47
CA LYS A 646 4.17 -30.97 -3.97
C LYS A 646 5.13 -29.87 -3.53
N TYR A 647 4.68 -28.61 -3.57
CA TYR A 647 5.47 -27.48 -3.08
C TYR A 647 5.64 -27.52 -1.54
N MET A 648 4.60 -27.92 -0.82
CA MET A 648 4.72 -28.09 0.63
C MET A 648 5.69 -29.22 1.01
N ASP A 649 5.70 -30.31 0.28
CA ASP A 649 6.67 -31.39 0.48
C ASP A 649 8.11 -30.96 0.19
N TYR A 650 8.31 -30.06 -0.79
CA TYR A 650 9.62 -29.44 -1.03
C TYR A 650 10.04 -28.51 0.12
N VAL A 651 9.13 -27.70 0.64
CA VAL A 651 9.43 -26.69 1.68
C VAL A 651 9.68 -27.33 3.04
N PHE A 652 8.92 -28.36 3.41
CA PHE A 652 8.93 -28.92 4.77
C PHE A 652 9.51 -30.34 4.84
N GLY A 653 9.72 -30.98 3.71
CA GLY A 653 10.00 -32.44 3.61
C GLY A 653 8.72 -33.22 3.35
N LYS A 654 8.85 -34.36 2.66
CA LYS A 654 7.73 -35.20 2.24
C LYS A 654 6.86 -35.63 3.44
N GLY A 655 5.58 -35.27 3.40
CA GLY A 655 4.61 -35.56 4.45
C GLY A 655 4.74 -34.75 5.74
N GLN A 656 5.69 -33.81 5.83
CA GLN A 656 5.98 -33.01 7.04
C GLN A 656 5.29 -31.63 7.03
N GLY A 657 4.80 -31.17 5.88
CA GLY A 657 4.17 -29.87 5.76
C GLY A 657 2.80 -29.80 6.44
N PRO A 658 2.38 -28.62 6.91
CA PRO A 658 1.06 -28.43 7.51
C PRO A 658 -0.05 -28.69 6.50
N ASN A 659 -1.21 -29.12 6.98
CA ASN A 659 -2.42 -29.18 6.19
C ASN A 659 -2.94 -27.74 6.00
N LEU A 660 -2.84 -27.24 4.78
CA LEU A 660 -3.31 -25.90 4.45
C LEU A 660 -4.83 -25.86 4.29
N PRO A 661 -5.49 -24.82 4.77
CA PRO A 661 -6.93 -24.69 4.65
C PRO A 661 -7.37 -24.54 3.19
N VAL A 662 -8.43 -25.25 2.85
CA VAL A 662 -9.16 -25.07 1.59
C VAL A 662 -10.29 -24.09 1.83
N THR A 663 -10.34 -23.04 1.00
CA THR A 663 -11.41 -22.04 1.02
C THR A 663 -12.35 -22.29 -0.15
N GLU A 664 -13.60 -22.69 0.13
CA GLU A 664 -14.67 -22.67 -0.87
C GLU A 664 -14.99 -21.20 -1.18
N MET A 665 -14.68 -20.76 -2.39
CA MET A 665 -14.90 -19.38 -2.84
C MET A 665 -16.35 -19.14 -3.28
N ALA A 666 -16.93 -20.12 -3.95
CA ALA A 666 -18.32 -20.11 -4.41
C ALA A 666 -18.78 -21.54 -4.70
N SER A 667 -20.07 -21.79 -4.60
CA SER A 667 -20.69 -23.08 -4.97
C SER A 667 -22.08 -22.88 -5.54
N ASP A 668 -22.54 -23.88 -6.27
CA ASP A 668 -23.92 -24.00 -6.77
C ASP A 668 -24.38 -25.46 -6.78
N LYS A 669 -25.67 -25.66 -6.57
CA LYS A 669 -26.31 -26.99 -6.49
C LYS A 669 -27.53 -27.06 -7.35
N VAL A 670 -27.80 -28.22 -7.93
CA VAL A 670 -29.03 -28.50 -8.64
C VAL A 670 -29.41 -29.96 -8.47
N GLU A 671 -30.71 -30.23 -8.29
CA GLU A 671 -31.26 -31.56 -8.25
C GLU A 671 -31.95 -31.86 -9.59
N LEU A 672 -31.57 -32.98 -10.20
CA LEU A 672 -32.06 -33.44 -11.50
C LEU A 672 -32.92 -34.70 -11.35
N PRO A 673 -34.21 -34.68 -11.78
CA PRO A 673 -35.02 -35.86 -11.72
C PRO A 673 -34.56 -36.91 -12.77
N VAL A 674 -34.72 -38.20 -12.44
CA VAL A 674 -34.44 -39.30 -13.34
C VAL A 674 -35.77 -40.00 -13.73
N ALA A 675 -35.91 -40.37 -15.00
CA ALA A 675 -37.13 -41.01 -15.50
C ALA A 675 -37.49 -42.31 -14.75
N GLY A 676 -38.72 -42.44 -14.36
CA GLY A 676 -39.24 -43.57 -13.56
C GLY A 676 -39.07 -43.35 -12.03
N GLY A 677 -38.50 -42.22 -11.61
CA GLY A 677 -38.32 -41.85 -10.24
C GLY A 677 -39.24 -40.76 -9.73
N SER A 678 -38.87 -40.19 -8.57
CA SER A 678 -39.59 -39.07 -7.97
C SER A 678 -39.45 -37.78 -8.82
N THR A 679 -40.49 -36.99 -8.92
CA THR A 679 -40.43 -35.65 -9.46
C THR A 679 -39.68 -34.72 -8.52
N VAL A 680 -38.81 -33.87 -9.07
CA VAL A 680 -38.13 -32.79 -8.35
C VAL A 680 -38.96 -31.50 -8.52
N GLY A 681 -39.14 -30.77 -7.47
CA GLY A 681 -39.82 -29.46 -7.52
C GLY A 681 -38.98 -28.41 -8.27
N ASN A 682 -39.65 -27.36 -8.76
CA ASN A 682 -38.96 -26.23 -9.34
C ASN A 682 -38.06 -25.55 -8.30
N GLU A 683 -36.76 -25.45 -8.60
CA GLU A 683 -35.82 -24.72 -7.77
C GLU A 683 -35.69 -23.25 -8.25
N PRO A 684 -35.47 -22.30 -7.32
CA PRO A 684 -35.28 -20.93 -7.74
C PRO A 684 -34.00 -20.76 -8.56
N SER A 685 -34.01 -19.86 -9.50
CA SER A 685 -32.81 -19.51 -10.25
C SER A 685 -31.72 -18.95 -9.28
N PRO A 686 -30.45 -19.36 -9.41
CA PRO A 686 -29.35 -18.85 -8.55
C PRO A 686 -29.08 -17.36 -8.78
N ILE A 687 -29.54 -16.82 -9.89
CA ILE A 687 -29.40 -15.41 -10.28
C ILE A 687 -30.78 -14.90 -10.67
N LYS A 688 -31.18 -13.78 -10.08
CA LYS A 688 -32.52 -13.21 -10.23
C LYS A 688 -32.84 -12.86 -11.67
N GLU A 689 -31.94 -12.21 -12.37
CA GLU A 689 -32.13 -11.70 -13.72
C GLU A 689 -31.72 -12.76 -14.76
N PRO A 690 -32.68 -13.29 -15.58
CA PRO A 690 -32.38 -14.34 -16.54
C PRO A 690 -31.29 -13.97 -17.54
N TRP A 691 -31.28 -12.70 -18.03
CA TRP A 691 -30.26 -12.22 -18.97
C TRP A 691 -28.86 -12.35 -18.43
N GLN A 692 -28.67 -12.25 -17.10
CA GLN A 692 -27.36 -12.27 -16.47
C GLN A 692 -26.71 -13.66 -16.56
N ARG A 693 -27.50 -14.74 -16.41
CA ARG A 693 -27.02 -16.13 -16.56
C ARG A 693 -26.54 -16.38 -17.97
N TRP A 694 -27.37 -15.99 -18.99
CA TRP A 694 -27.00 -16.08 -20.38
C TRP A 694 -25.76 -15.25 -20.69
N ASN A 695 -25.67 -14.04 -20.18
CA ASN A 695 -24.49 -13.17 -20.36
C ASN A 695 -23.21 -13.80 -19.80
N ASP A 696 -23.27 -14.39 -18.60
CA ASP A 696 -22.13 -15.07 -17.98
C ASP A 696 -21.68 -16.28 -18.81
N TYR A 697 -22.63 -17.06 -19.31
CA TYR A 697 -22.34 -18.20 -20.19
C TYR A 697 -21.71 -17.73 -21.51
N GLY A 698 -22.27 -16.73 -22.16
CA GLY A 698 -21.75 -16.15 -23.41
C GLY A 698 -20.33 -15.58 -23.23
N ILE A 699 -20.04 -14.93 -22.09
CA ILE A 699 -18.70 -14.42 -21.77
C ILE A 699 -17.69 -15.57 -21.62
N GLY A 700 -18.08 -16.69 -20.97
CA GLY A 700 -17.25 -17.88 -20.88
C GLY A 700 -16.89 -18.44 -22.25
N LEU A 701 -17.88 -18.62 -23.13
CA LEU A 701 -17.69 -19.09 -24.50
C LEU A 701 -16.80 -18.14 -25.32
N LEU A 702 -17.03 -16.83 -25.19
CA LEU A 702 -16.20 -15.81 -25.86
C LEU A 702 -14.73 -15.88 -25.42
N LEU A 703 -14.45 -16.12 -24.13
CA LEU A 703 -13.08 -16.25 -23.64
C LEU A 703 -12.40 -17.48 -24.24
N GLU A 704 -13.08 -18.62 -24.27
CA GLU A 704 -12.55 -19.85 -24.83
C GLU A 704 -12.32 -19.74 -26.33
N GLY A 705 -13.23 -19.19 -27.07
CA GLY A 705 -13.11 -18.95 -28.52
C GLY A 705 -12.02 -17.92 -28.89
N THR A 706 -11.42 -17.22 -27.90
CA THR A 706 -10.36 -16.25 -28.16
C THR A 706 -8.95 -16.75 -27.82
N THR A 707 -8.80 -17.93 -27.27
CA THR A 707 -7.48 -18.51 -26.97
C THR A 707 -6.72 -18.85 -28.27
N LYS A 708 -5.39 -18.71 -28.26
CA LYS A 708 -4.56 -19.06 -29.40
C LYS A 708 -4.71 -20.55 -29.74
N GLY A 709 -5.16 -20.85 -30.92
CA GLY A 709 -5.52 -22.20 -31.35
C GLY A 709 -6.93 -22.62 -30.95
N GLY A 710 -7.71 -21.70 -30.32
CA GLY A 710 -9.11 -21.93 -29.96
C GLY A 710 -9.97 -22.28 -31.17
N GLN A 711 -10.93 -23.14 -30.94
CA GLN A 711 -11.89 -23.53 -31.93
C GLN A 711 -12.88 -22.39 -32.15
N LYS A 712 -13.14 -22.03 -33.42
CA LYS A 712 -14.03 -20.92 -33.73
C LYS A 712 -15.50 -21.22 -33.42
N GLY A 713 -15.83 -22.47 -33.06
CA GLY A 713 -17.18 -22.90 -32.69
C GLY A 713 -17.71 -22.16 -31.47
N GLU A 714 -16.88 -21.91 -30.48
CA GLU A 714 -17.29 -21.20 -29.26
C GLU A 714 -17.68 -19.75 -29.57
N LEU A 715 -17.06 -19.08 -30.56
CA LEU A 715 -17.46 -17.74 -30.98
C LEU A 715 -18.85 -17.73 -31.62
N LYS A 716 -19.22 -18.76 -32.39
CA LYS A 716 -20.54 -18.88 -32.95
C LYS A 716 -21.61 -19.11 -31.89
N GLN A 717 -21.35 -19.98 -30.94
CA GLN A 717 -22.21 -20.18 -29.79
C GLN A 717 -22.34 -18.89 -28.95
N ALA A 718 -21.25 -18.16 -28.74
CA ALA A 718 -21.26 -16.88 -28.02
C ALA A 718 -22.14 -15.83 -28.75
N GLU A 719 -22.08 -15.79 -30.11
CA GLU A 719 -22.96 -14.92 -30.92
C GLU A 719 -24.44 -15.22 -30.64
N GLU A 720 -24.85 -16.48 -30.68
CA GLU A 720 -26.23 -16.93 -30.44
C GLU A 720 -26.67 -16.55 -29.00
N VAL A 721 -25.81 -16.77 -28.02
CA VAL A 721 -26.09 -16.49 -26.63
C VAL A 721 -26.24 -14.98 -26.39
N PHE A 722 -25.38 -14.14 -26.96
CA PHE A 722 -25.49 -12.69 -26.78
C PHE A 722 -26.68 -12.07 -27.53
N LEU A 723 -27.10 -12.68 -28.63
CA LEU A 723 -28.39 -12.34 -29.25
C LEU A 723 -29.53 -12.61 -28.26
N LYS A 724 -29.49 -13.75 -27.55
CA LYS A 724 -30.48 -14.07 -26.52
C LYS A 724 -30.48 -13.07 -25.38
N VAL A 725 -29.28 -12.61 -24.93
CA VAL A 725 -29.14 -11.55 -23.92
C VAL A 725 -29.80 -10.25 -24.39
N ALA A 726 -29.56 -9.86 -25.63
CA ALA A 726 -30.19 -8.67 -26.24
C ALA A 726 -31.70 -8.80 -26.32
N GLU A 727 -32.23 -9.97 -26.71
CA GLU A 727 -33.68 -10.29 -26.72
C GLU A 727 -34.30 -10.19 -25.33
N LEU A 728 -33.58 -10.56 -24.30
CA LEU A 728 -33.99 -10.44 -22.90
C LEU A 728 -33.93 -8.99 -22.38
N GLY A 729 -33.62 -8.02 -23.24
CA GLY A 729 -33.68 -6.60 -22.94
C GLY A 729 -32.44 -6.02 -22.24
N CYS A 730 -31.28 -6.64 -22.40
CA CYS A 730 -30.03 -6.13 -21.84
C CYS A 730 -29.08 -5.62 -22.93
N ALA A 731 -28.67 -4.34 -22.83
CA ALA A 731 -27.77 -3.70 -23.79
C ALA A 731 -26.37 -4.34 -23.84
N ASP A 732 -25.93 -5.01 -22.78
CA ASP A 732 -24.65 -5.72 -22.76
C ASP A 732 -24.60 -6.86 -23.79
N GLY A 733 -25.74 -7.42 -24.19
CA GLY A 733 -25.84 -8.38 -25.29
C GLY A 733 -25.23 -7.80 -26.56
N TRP A 734 -25.62 -6.58 -26.95
CA TRP A 734 -25.07 -5.88 -28.10
C TRP A 734 -23.61 -5.51 -27.96
N VAL A 735 -23.19 -5.08 -26.76
CA VAL A 735 -21.75 -4.79 -26.45
C VAL A 735 -20.89 -6.04 -26.64
N ASN A 736 -21.34 -7.17 -26.11
CA ASN A 736 -20.59 -8.42 -26.18
C ASN A 736 -20.64 -9.07 -27.58
N LEU A 737 -21.73 -8.89 -28.34
CA LEU A 737 -21.78 -9.19 -29.76
C LEU A 737 -20.73 -8.43 -30.57
N ALA A 738 -20.56 -7.14 -30.28
CA ALA A 738 -19.50 -6.35 -30.92
C ALA A 738 -18.10 -6.93 -30.66
N ARG A 739 -17.87 -7.48 -29.47
CA ARG A 739 -16.60 -8.17 -29.13
C ARG A 739 -16.43 -9.48 -29.91
N VAL A 740 -17.47 -10.28 -30.08
CA VAL A 740 -17.45 -11.48 -30.94
C VAL A 740 -17.12 -11.09 -32.38
N TYR A 741 -17.86 -10.16 -32.96
CA TYR A 741 -17.65 -9.71 -34.34
C TYR A 741 -16.24 -9.11 -34.55
N GLN A 742 -15.72 -8.38 -33.56
CA GLN A 742 -14.35 -7.88 -33.61
C GLN A 742 -13.34 -9.04 -33.68
N ARG A 743 -13.58 -10.12 -32.93
CA ARG A 743 -12.68 -11.30 -32.93
C ARG A 743 -12.75 -12.07 -34.25
N GLU A 744 -13.88 -12.07 -34.89
CA GLU A 744 -14.07 -12.68 -36.22
C GLU A 744 -13.62 -11.77 -37.37
N GLY A 745 -13.31 -10.48 -37.08
CA GLY A 745 -12.93 -9.51 -38.09
C GLY A 745 -14.13 -8.89 -38.83
N ARG A 746 -15.35 -9.12 -38.37
CA ARG A 746 -16.63 -8.57 -38.89
C ARG A 746 -16.83 -7.14 -38.36
N ILE A 747 -15.98 -6.23 -38.84
CA ILE A 747 -15.89 -4.86 -38.29
C ILE A 747 -17.20 -4.05 -38.47
N PRO A 748 -17.88 -4.09 -39.64
CA PRO A 748 -19.16 -3.39 -39.81
C PRO A 748 -20.22 -3.88 -38.82
N ASP A 749 -20.31 -5.20 -38.61
CA ASP A 749 -21.31 -5.79 -37.70
C ASP A 749 -21.00 -5.39 -36.25
N ALA A 750 -19.69 -5.34 -35.88
CA ALA A 750 -19.26 -4.89 -34.56
C ALA A 750 -19.67 -3.43 -34.27
N LEU A 751 -19.51 -2.52 -35.24
CA LEU A 751 -19.90 -1.13 -35.10
C LEU A 751 -21.43 -1.00 -35.02
N SER A 752 -22.19 -1.72 -35.90
CA SER A 752 -23.65 -1.75 -35.84
C SER A 752 -24.18 -2.27 -34.50
N ALA A 753 -23.53 -3.28 -33.90
CA ALA A 753 -23.91 -3.77 -32.59
C ALA A 753 -23.69 -2.70 -31.48
N LEU A 754 -22.61 -1.93 -31.56
CA LEU A 754 -22.37 -0.82 -30.61
C LEU A 754 -23.38 0.31 -30.76
N GLU A 755 -23.82 0.61 -31.99
CA GLU A 755 -24.89 1.57 -32.24
C GLU A 755 -26.22 1.11 -31.62
N LYS A 756 -26.55 -0.18 -31.73
CA LYS A 756 -27.75 -0.77 -31.10
C LYS A 756 -27.63 -0.71 -29.56
N ALA A 757 -26.43 -0.96 -28.99
CA ALA A 757 -26.22 -0.82 -27.57
C ALA A 757 -26.40 0.61 -27.06
N ALA A 758 -25.98 1.61 -27.86
CA ALA A 758 -26.16 3.03 -27.53
C ALA A 758 -27.60 3.50 -27.64
N ALA A 759 -28.34 2.95 -28.60
CA ALA A 759 -29.77 3.30 -28.86
C ALA A 759 -30.75 2.51 -27.98
N HIS A 760 -30.27 1.59 -27.13
CA HIS A 760 -31.14 0.78 -26.27
C HIS A 760 -31.88 1.66 -25.25
N LYS A 761 -33.07 1.22 -24.81
CA LYS A 761 -33.90 1.95 -23.83
C LYS A 761 -33.14 2.18 -22.51
N GLU A 762 -32.36 1.20 -22.10
CA GLU A 762 -31.37 1.28 -21.00
C GLU A 762 -30.01 1.04 -21.64
N PRO A 763 -29.33 2.09 -22.11
CA PRO A 763 -28.11 1.94 -22.87
C PRO A 763 -26.95 1.45 -21.97
N ALA A 764 -26.05 0.69 -22.57
CA ALA A 764 -24.80 0.34 -21.92
C ALA A 764 -23.97 1.61 -21.62
N ALA A 765 -23.04 1.53 -20.65
CA ALA A 765 -22.24 2.68 -20.23
C ALA A 765 -21.57 3.37 -21.43
N PRO A 766 -21.80 4.67 -21.67
CA PRO A 766 -21.32 5.37 -22.87
C PRO A 766 -19.81 5.30 -23.06
N TRP A 767 -19.05 5.32 -21.96
CA TRP A 767 -17.58 5.23 -22.00
C TRP A 767 -17.09 3.86 -22.47
N VAL A 768 -17.83 2.77 -22.19
CA VAL A 768 -17.52 1.41 -22.69
C VAL A 768 -17.72 1.36 -24.19
N ILE A 769 -18.85 1.89 -24.69
CA ILE A 769 -19.16 1.96 -26.13
C ILE A 769 -18.08 2.78 -26.84
N ASN A 770 -17.76 3.96 -26.36
CA ASN A 770 -16.75 4.85 -26.95
C ASN A 770 -15.37 4.20 -27.00
N TRP A 771 -14.97 3.53 -25.93
CA TRP A 771 -13.67 2.85 -25.84
C TRP A 771 -13.58 1.69 -26.86
N LEU A 772 -14.63 0.85 -26.96
CA LEU A 772 -14.68 -0.26 -27.93
C LEU A 772 -14.71 0.26 -29.36
N THR A 773 -15.51 1.27 -29.67
CA THR A 773 -15.56 1.92 -30.98
C THR A 773 -14.16 2.45 -31.37
N GLY A 774 -13.48 3.11 -30.46
CA GLY A 774 -12.11 3.60 -30.67
C GLY A 774 -11.11 2.46 -30.94
N GLN A 775 -11.20 1.35 -30.21
CA GLN A 775 -10.35 0.18 -30.44
C GLN A 775 -10.61 -0.51 -31.77
N ILE A 776 -11.88 -0.68 -32.16
CA ILE A 776 -12.28 -1.29 -33.40
C ILE A 776 -11.78 -0.47 -34.59
N ASN A 777 -11.97 0.86 -34.56
CA ASN A 777 -11.51 1.77 -35.59
C ASN A 777 -9.96 1.80 -35.70
N ALA A 778 -9.25 1.82 -34.56
CA ALA A 778 -7.78 1.75 -34.56
C ALA A 778 -7.26 0.43 -35.18
N SER A 779 -7.89 -0.70 -34.86
CA SER A 779 -7.54 -2.01 -35.44
C SER A 779 -7.76 -2.05 -36.92
N ASN A 780 -8.86 -1.47 -37.41
CA ASN A 780 -9.16 -1.36 -38.84
C ASN A 780 -8.12 -0.52 -39.60
N THR A 781 -7.72 0.62 -39.05
CA THR A 781 -6.68 1.49 -39.62
C THR A 781 -5.33 0.80 -39.76
N ILE A 782 -4.92 0.03 -38.74
CA ILE A 782 -3.66 -0.72 -38.76
C ILE A 782 -3.68 -1.81 -39.83
N ASN A 783 -4.77 -2.54 -39.96
CA ASN A 783 -4.96 -3.58 -40.97
C ASN A 783 -4.95 -3.00 -42.40
N TRP A 784 -5.56 -1.84 -42.60
CA TRP A 784 -5.53 -1.14 -43.88
C TRP A 784 -4.09 -0.71 -44.26
N LYS A 785 -3.33 -0.13 -43.32
CA LYS A 785 -1.91 0.25 -43.55
C LYS A 785 -1.01 -0.96 -43.86
N LYS A 786 -1.28 -2.12 -43.25
CA LYS A 786 -0.55 -3.34 -43.57
C LYS A 786 -0.89 -3.85 -44.98
N ARG A 787 -2.17 -3.88 -45.38
CA ARG A 787 -2.62 -4.28 -46.73
C ARG A 787 -2.08 -3.34 -47.79
N SER A 788 -2.10 -2.03 -47.57
CA SER A 788 -1.57 -1.04 -48.53
C SER A 788 -0.02 -1.09 -48.68
N ARG A 789 0.71 -1.58 -47.66
CA ARG A 789 2.17 -1.83 -47.79
C ARG A 789 2.50 -3.11 -48.54
N VAL A 790 1.66 -4.14 -48.45
CA VAL A 790 1.81 -5.40 -49.20
C VAL A 790 1.49 -5.18 -50.67
N SER A 791 0.38 -4.43 -50.98
CA SER A 791 0.03 -4.10 -52.36
C SER A 791 0.96 -3.13 -53.07
N ARG A 792 1.84 -2.42 -52.35
CA ARG A 792 2.91 -1.59 -52.95
C ARG A 792 4.25 -2.32 -53.12
N ARG A 793 4.34 -3.59 -52.70
CA ARG A 793 5.52 -4.45 -52.83
C ARG A 793 5.26 -5.61 -53.81
N SER A 794 4.07 -5.79 -54.31
CA SER A 794 3.67 -6.60 -55.47
C SER A 794 3.49 -5.68 -56.69
#